data_1d08b507b1a9a309ca4dbb172372f67c
#
_entry.id   1d08b507b1a9a309ca4dbb172372f67c
#
_cell.length_a   1.000
_cell.length_b   1.000
_cell.length_c   1.000
_cell.angle_alpha   90.00
_cell.angle_beta   90.00
_cell.angle_gamma   90.00
#
_symmetry.space_group_name_H-M   'P 1'
#
loop_
_entity.id
_entity.type
_entity.pdbx_description
1 polymer ?
#
loop_
_entity_poly.entity_id
_entity_poly.type
_entity_poly.pdbx_seq_one_letter_code
_entity_poly.pdbx_strand_id
1 'polypeptide(L)'
;MGDLPNNIQTINIEKTLQDSYLDYSMSVIVGRALPDVRDGLKPVHRRILYAMDKLSLSHSAKFKKSARIVGDVIGQYHPHGDTAVYDALVRMAQDFSMRMELVDGQGNFGSVDGDSAAAMRYTEARMSKYAGEVLGVYSVDGKLQKDLYKNTVNMIDNYDGTTQEPDVLPTRVPNLLINGSSGIAVGMATNIPPHNPIEIMNALKAILANPNITVPEVMEHVPAPDFPTGGIIFGKKGIMDAYETGRGRIKVRAKTHIEQKGKKEIIVLDELPYQVNKSRLIENIDNLVNQKMIDGVTLIRDESDRDGMRVVIELKKDAISEIVLNNLFKQTQMQTTFGIIMLSILNQEPRIFGIIDILKHFINHRKTVIIRRTIFDLEKAKARAHILEGLKKAIDIIDDVIHTIRASNDEDEAKDNLVKEFDFSEIQATNIVAMRLGRLTGLQIEKIENELHELHEQIKYLESILKSEAVLHSIINDEFDEVMLSYTNKRRTEIEDDYDDIDIEDLIPNEPMVVTITHRGYIKRVPLASYEKQKRGGKGKTAVTTYEDDFIEKFFTCNTHDTLLFVTDRGQLHWLKVYRIPEGSRTAKGKAVVNLLNLVANEQIQSIIPTTDFSEEKSLVFFTKKGVVKRTNLSEFSNIRSNGVKAISLDDDDSLITAKIADQNIRYLFIMTKMSQCIKFEIEKTRDQGRNTRGVRGIKFKHALDEVVDANIIADDEQEILVVSEKGIGKRTEAGEYRLTNRGGSGVIAMKMTAKTGKNVVGCLMVDENMDMMALTKAGKMIRVDMQTISKSSRNTSGVYIVKGDDVASISRCPKKEEDNEDLDSL
;
A
#
# COMPACT_ATOMS: atom_id res chain seq x y z
N MET A 1 -42.24 56.99 0.85
CA MET A 1 -41.10 56.23 0.39
C MET A 1 -39.92 56.89 1.02
N GLY A 2 -39.38 56.30 2.06
CA GLY A 2 -38.22 56.91 2.74
C GLY A 2 -36.96 56.65 1.94
N ASP A 3 -36.20 57.67 1.76
CA ASP A 3 -34.87 57.60 1.14
C ASP A 3 -33.96 56.61 1.92
N LEU A 4 -33.66 55.51 1.27
CA LEU A 4 -32.64 54.58 1.77
C LEU A 4 -31.29 55.35 1.70
N PRO A 5 -30.42 55.17 2.72
CA PRO A 5 -29.14 55.87 2.78
C PRO A 5 -28.29 55.55 1.56
N ASN A 6 -27.69 56.53 0.93
CA ASN A 6 -26.89 56.55 -0.29
C ASN A 6 -25.57 55.70 -0.21
N ASN A 7 -25.51 54.70 0.66
CA ASN A 7 -24.29 53.84 0.90
C ASN A 7 -24.52 52.36 0.66
N ILE A 8 -25.48 52.00 -0.18
CA ILE A 8 -25.64 50.60 -0.56
C ILE A 8 -24.75 50.37 -1.79
N GLN A 9 -23.59 49.77 -1.59
CA GLN A 9 -22.76 49.25 -2.70
C GLN A 9 -23.33 47.89 -3.13
N THR A 10 -23.70 47.81 -4.42
CA THR A 10 -24.03 46.54 -5.05
C THR A 10 -22.76 45.69 -5.21
N ILE A 11 -22.63 44.62 -4.43
CA ILE A 11 -21.50 43.67 -4.51
C ILE A 11 -21.93 42.50 -5.38
N ASN A 12 -21.12 42.19 -6.39
CA ASN A 12 -21.31 40.94 -7.16
C ASN A 12 -20.92 39.72 -6.30
N ILE A 13 -21.91 38.94 -5.90
CA ILE A 13 -21.71 37.81 -5.02
C ILE A 13 -20.74 36.76 -5.59
N GLU A 14 -20.73 36.53 -6.91
CA GLU A 14 -19.84 35.58 -7.56
C GLU A 14 -18.38 36.04 -7.43
N LYS A 15 -18.10 37.31 -7.72
CA LYS A 15 -16.76 37.88 -7.61
C LYS A 15 -16.26 37.89 -6.17
N THR A 16 -17.11 38.32 -5.23
CA THR A 16 -16.75 38.30 -3.79
C THR A 16 -16.48 36.90 -3.29
N LEU A 17 -17.27 35.91 -3.75
CA LEU A 17 -17.06 34.50 -3.38
C LEU A 17 -15.75 33.96 -3.98
N GLN A 18 -15.44 34.29 -5.24
CA GLN A 18 -14.17 33.90 -5.89
C GLN A 18 -12.97 34.49 -5.16
N ASP A 19 -12.99 35.80 -4.89
CA ASP A 19 -11.91 36.49 -4.19
C ASP A 19 -11.69 35.92 -2.78
N SER A 20 -12.78 35.78 -2.02
CA SER A 20 -12.72 35.20 -0.65
C SER A 20 -12.26 33.73 -0.64
N TYR A 21 -12.67 32.94 -1.64
CA TYR A 21 -12.24 31.53 -1.75
C TYR A 21 -10.75 31.43 -2.15
N LEU A 22 -10.30 32.35 -3.01
CA LEU A 22 -8.88 32.44 -3.40
C LEU A 22 -8.02 32.79 -2.19
N ASP A 23 -8.40 33.83 -1.43
CA ASP A 23 -7.68 34.27 -0.23
C ASP A 23 -7.65 33.16 0.84
N TYR A 24 -8.77 32.47 1.05
CA TYR A 24 -8.84 31.32 1.94
C TYR A 24 -7.93 30.19 1.46
N SER A 25 -7.98 29.86 0.17
CA SER A 25 -7.16 28.81 -0.44
C SER A 25 -5.66 29.12 -0.31
N MET A 26 -5.25 30.36 -0.60
CA MET A 26 -3.87 30.82 -0.43
C MET A 26 -3.42 30.71 1.02
N SER A 27 -4.25 31.16 1.96
CA SER A 27 -3.96 31.06 3.39
C SER A 27 -3.80 29.60 3.86
N VAL A 28 -4.63 28.68 3.37
CA VAL A 28 -4.53 27.25 3.73
C VAL A 28 -3.31 26.60 3.08
N ILE A 29 -3.02 26.91 1.83
CA ILE A 29 -1.89 26.30 1.08
C ILE A 29 -0.56 26.78 1.68
N VAL A 30 -0.33 28.10 1.74
CA VAL A 30 0.95 28.68 2.13
C VAL A 30 1.08 28.79 3.65
N GLY A 31 0.01 29.20 4.33
CA GLY A 31 0.02 29.54 5.76
C GLY A 31 -0.30 28.40 6.73
N ARG A 32 -0.66 27.19 6.25
CA ARG A 32 -1.12 26.14 7.19
C ARG A 32 -0.68 24.72 6.83
N ALA A 33 -1.02 24.22 5.62
CA ALA A 33 -1.04 22.78 5.35
C ALA A 33 0.28 22.24 4.82
N LEU A 34 1.03 23.02 4.04
CA LEU A 34 2.21 22.54 3.34
C LEU A 34 3.51 22.97 4.03
N PRO A 35 4.55 22.13 4.00
CA PRO A 35 5.88 22.45 4.51
C PRO A 35 6.68 23.29 3.50
N ASP A 36 7.60 24.13 3.99
CA ASP A 36 8.63 24.77 3.15
C ASP A 36 9.73 23.74 2.80
N VAL A 37 10.18 23.74 1.56
CA VAL A 37 11.20 22.79 1.08
C VAL A 37 12.55 22.99 1.77
N ARG A 38 12.85 24.20 2.24
CA ARG A 38 14.14 24.59 2.84
C ARG A 38 14.31 24.04 4.26
N ASP A 39 13.30 24.19 5.13
CA ASP A 39 13.37 23.75 6.54
C ASP A 39 12.46 22.56 6.87
N GLY A 40 11.59 22.15 5.96
CA GLY A 40 10.68 21.01 6.13
C GLY A 40 9.57 21.22 7.14
N LEU A 41 9.32 22.45 7.55
CA LEU A 41 8.36 22.77 8.59
C LEU A 41 7.10 23.46 8.03
N LYS A 42 5.97 23.12 8.63
CA LYS A 42 4.75 23.93 8.50
C LYS A 42 4.87 25.18 9.39
N PRO A 43 4.12 26.25 9.10
CA PRO A 43 4.18 27.48 9.93
C PRO A 43 3.97 27.22 11.42
N VAL A 44 3.03 26.35 11.82
CA VAL A 44 2.78 26.01 13.24
C VAL A 44 4.00 25.37 13.91
N HIS A 45 4.69 24.44 13.23
CA HIS A 45 5.88 23.78 13.78
C HIS A 45 7.03 24.78 13.95
N ARG A 46 7.25 25.64 12.94
CA ARG A 46 8.27 26.69 12.96
C ARG A 46 8.03 27.66 14.12
N ARG A 47 6.80 28.09 14.30
CA ARG A 47 6.39 29.00 15.39
C ARG A 47 6.55 28.38 16.76
N ILE A 48 6.25 27.08 16.93
CA ILE A 48 6.49 26.36 18.19
C ILE A 48 7.98 26.32 18.52
N LEU A 49 8.84 25.93 17.60
CA LEU A 49 10.29 25.86 17.82
C LEU A 49 10.88 27.25 18.11
N TYR A 50 10.44 28.26 17.38
CA TYR A 50 10.87 29.63 17.60
C TYR A 50 10.44 30.17 18.97
N ALA A 51 9.20 29.96 19.39
CA ALA A 51 8.72 30.32 20.72
C ALA A 51 9.49 29.58 21.83
N MET A 52 9.75 28.29 21.65
CA MET A 52 10.56 27.51 22.60
C MET A 52 12.00 28.04 22.71
N ASP A 53 12.57 28.50 21.60
CA ASP A 53 13.91 29.12 21.63
C ASP A 53 13.89 30.47 22.35
N LYS A 54 12.89 31.32 22.11
CA LYS A 54 12.68 32.57 22.87
C LYS A 54 12.49 32.33 24.38
N LEU A 55 11.84 31.24 24.76
CA LEU A 55 11.70 30.80 26.15
C LEU A 55 12.96 30.14 26.71
N SER A 56 14.07 30.05 25.92
CA SER A 56 15.34 29.42 26.31
C SER A 56 15.18 27.94 26.68
N LEU A 57 14.30 27.20 26.02
CA LEU A 57 14.00 25.79 26.26
C LEU A 57 14.88 24.85 25.41
N SER A 58 16.21 25.04 25.46
CA SER A 58 17.16 24.12 24.84
C SER A 58 17.08 22.70 25.44
N HIS A 59 17.70 21.73 24.78
CA HIS A 59 17.75 20.33 25.24
C HIS A 59 18.33 20.15 26.65
N SER A 60 19.18 21.06 27.09
CA SER A 60 19.78 21.05 28.44
C SER A 60 18.97 21.86 29.48
N ALA A 61 17.93 22.56 29.03
CA ALA A 61 17.09 23.35 29.94
C ALA A 61 16.14 22.45 30.75
N LYS A 62 15.58 23.02 31.83
CA LYS A 62 14.51 22.35 32.56
C LYS A 62 13.21 22.33 31.74
N PHE A 63 12.47 21.25 31.87
CA PHE A 63 11.14 21.14 31.29
C PHE A 63 10.21 22.25 31.76
N LYS A 64 9.33 22.70 30.85
CA LYS A 64 8.22 23.62 31.17
C LYS A 64 6.89 23.01 30.80
N LYS A 65 5.83 23.40 31.49
CA LYS A 65 4.46 22.97 31.16
C LYS A 65 4.13 23.28 29.70
N SER A 66 3.59 22.32 28.97
CA SER A 66 3.18 22.49 27.60
C SER A 66 2.21 23.65 27.41
N ALA A 67 1.32 23.88 28.40
CA ALA A 67 0.39 25.01 28.42
C ALA A 67 1.10 26.38 28.32
N ARG A 68 2.32 26.53 28.92
CA ARG A 68 3.10 27.77 28.80
C ARG A 68 3.60 27.97 27.36
N ILE A 69 4.10 26.92 26.76
CA ILE A 69 4.61 26.98 25.38
C ILE A 69 3.46 27.32 24.42
N VAL A 70 2.33 26.61 24.55
CA VAL A 70 1.14 26.81 23.72
C VAL A 70 0.61 28.26 23.88
N GLY A 71 0.57 28.77 25.12
CA GLY A 71 0.13 30.15 25.41
C GLY A 71 1.01 31.21 24.71
N ASP A 72 2.34 31.07 24.77
CA ASP A 72 3.27 31.99 24.08
C ASP A 72 3.15 31.91 22.55
N VAL A 73 2.97 30.70 21.99
CA VAL A 73 2.78 30.53 20.55
C VAL A 73 1.51 31.23 20.07
N ILE A 74 0.38 31.02 20.74
CA ILE A 74 -0.90 31.63 20.37
C ILE A 74 -0.86 33.13 20.54
N GLY A 75 -0.34 33.60 21.67
CA GLY A 75 -0.33 35.01 22.00
C GLY A 75 0.56 35.87 21.12
N GLN A 76 1.65 35.29 20.56
CA GLN A 76 2.63 36.07 19.83
C GLN A 76 2.70 35.75 18.33
N TYR A 77 2.44 34.50 17.89
CA TYR A 77 2.78 34.06 16.54
C TYR A 77 1.64 33.36 15.77
N HIS A 78 0.76 32.64 16.47
CA HIS A 78 -0.21 31.75 15.79
C HIS A 78 -1.64 31.94 16.31
N PRO A 79 -2.44 32.86 15.72
CA PRO A 79 -3.77 33.23 16.23
C PRO A 79 -4.83 32.19 15.89
N HIS A 80 -4.66 30.95 16.38
CA HIS A 80 -5.56 29.82 16.19
C HIS A 80 -5.83 29.10 17.51
N GLY A 81 -6.73 28.09 17.50
CA GLY A 81 -7.10 27.36 18.70
C GLY A 81 -5.92 26.63 19.37
N ASP A 82 -5.92 26.63 20.70
CA ASP A 82 -4.89 26.01 21.56
C ASP A 82 -4.71 24.51 21.29
N THR A 83 -5.81 23.81 21.03
CA THR A 83 -5.79 22.38 20.71
C THR A 83 -4.95 22.08 19.48
N ALA A 84 -5.07 22.88 18.41
CA ALA A 84 -4.30 22.67 17.20
C ALA A 84 -2.78 22.84 17.42
N VAL A 85 -2.40 23.83 18.23
CA VAL A 85 -0.98 24.07 18.58
C VAL A 85 -0.46 22.97 19.49
N TYR A 86 -1.29 22.55 20.49
CA TYR A 86 -0.92 21.47 21.38
C TYR A 86 -0.77 20.13 20.66
N ASP A 87 -1.70 19.77 19.76
CA ASP A 87 -1.62 18.53 18.96
C ASP A 87 -0.39 18.52 18.05
N ALA A 88 0.00 19.69 17.50
CA ALA A 88 1.25 19.81 16.75
C ALA A 88 2.48 19.59 17.65
N LEU A 89 2.52 20.19 18.83
CA LEU A 89 3.57 19.99 19.83
C LEU A 89 3.67 18.52 20.24
N VAL A 90 2.54 17.87 20.53
CA VAL A 90 2.44 16.45 20.90
C VAL A 90 3.04 15.58 19.81
N ARG A 91 2.65 15.80 18.56
CA ARG A 91 3.16 15.01 17.41
C ARG A 91 4.67 15.13 17.24
N MET A 92 5.24 16.32 17.52
CA MET A 92 6.69 16.53 17.45
C MET A 92 7.48 15.81 18.57
N ALA A 93 6.79 15.30 19.61
CA ALA A 93 7.38 14.56 20.73
C ALA A 93 7.11 13.05 20.66
N GLN A 94 6.43 12.54 19.60
CA GLN A 94 6.09 11.13 19.47
C GLN A 94 7.13 10.40 18.63
N ASP A 95 7.78 9.38 19.18
CA ASP A 95 8.82 8.54 18.56
C ASP A 95 8.28 7.66 17.44
N PHE A 96 6.98 7.35 17.47
CA PHE A 96 6.24 6.62 16.42
C PHE A 96 5.69 7.52 15.30
N SER A 97 5.73 8.84 15.48
CA SER A 97 5.30 9.83 14.49
C SER A 97 6.46 10.48 13.76
N MET A 98 7.57 10.73 14.47
CA MET A 98 8.76 11.43 14.00
C MET A 98 9.94 10.46 13.90
N ARG A 99 10.68 10.52 12.78
CA ARG A 99 11.92 9.73 12.66
C ARG A 99 13.03 10.28 13.55
N MET A 100 13.04 11.59 13.70
CA MET A 100 13.87 12.35 14.65
C MET A 100 12.97 13.35 15.38
N GLU A 101 12.75 13.12 16.65
CA GLU A 101 11.90 13.98 17.49
C GLU A 101 12.43 15.42 17.57
N LEU A 102 11.52 16.39 17.47
CA LEU A 102 11.84 17.81 17.62
C LEU A 102 11.60 18.32 19.03
N VAL A 103 10.75 17.63 19.79
CA VAL A 103 10.39 17.99 21.16
C VAL A 103 10.72 16.80 22.08
N ASP A 104 11.36 17.08 23.19
CA ASP A 104 11.56 16.15 24.30
C ASP A 104 10.40 16.37 25.29
N GLY A 105 9.55 15.36 25.41
CA GLY A 105 8.32 15.41 26.22
C GLY A 105 8.44 14.64 27.52
N GLN A 106 7.86 15.17 28.60
CA GLN A 106 7.72 14.50 29.89
C GLN A 106 6.24 14.37 30.25
N GLY A 107 5.78 13.14 30.44
CA GLY A 107 4.37 12.82 30.70
C GLY A 107 3.78 11.93 29.63
N ASN A 108 2.46 11.87 29.52
CA ASN A 108 1.78 11.08 28.50
C ASN A 108 1.53 11.93 27.25
N PHE A 109 2.25 11.63 26.19
CA PHE A 109 2.12 12.22 24.85
C PHE A 109 1.37 11.34 23.85
N GLY A 110 0.54 10.39 24.34
CA GLY A 110 -0.17 9.43 23.51
C GLY A 110 0.62 8.14 23.27
N SER A 111 0.00 7.20 22.56
CA SER A 111 0.59 5.90 22.24
C SER A 111 0.25 5.44 20.82
N VAL A 112 0.91 4.37 20.35
CA VAL A 112 0.61 3.68 19.08
C VAL A 112 -0.80 3.05 19.10
N ASP A 113 -1.36 2.84 20.28
CA ASP A 113 -2.74 2.36 20.49
C ASP A 113 -3.80 3.42 20.16
N GLY A 114 -3.37 4.65 19.94
CA GLY A 114 -4.26 5.78 19.63
C GLY A 114 -4.80 6.48 20.86
N ASP A 115 -4.21 6.24 22.02
CA ASP A 115 -4.51 7.02 23.22
C ASP A 115 -4.14 8.48 22.98
N SER A 116 -5.01 9.36 23.42
CA SER A 116 -4.77 10.80 23.36
C SER A 116 -3.71 11.22 24.38
N ALA A 117 -2.95 12.26 24.04
CA ALA A 117 -2.06 12.88 25.01
C ALA A 117 -2.85 13.42 26.22
N ALA A 118 -2.21 13.45 27.39
CA ALA A 118 -2.77 14.09 28.55
C ALA A 118 -2.94 15.60 28.29
N ALA A 119 -3.87 16.26 29.00
CA ALA A 119 -4.10 17.69 28.82
C ALA A 119 -2.81 18.50 29.08
N MET A 120 -2.59 19.58 28.30
CA MET A 120 -1.35 20.38 28.27
C MET A 120 -0.91 20.94 29.62
N ARG A 121 -1.81 20.99 30.63
CA ARG A 121 -1.48 21.36 32.01
C ARG A 121 -0.73 20.29 32.78
N TYR A 122 -0.76 19.02 32.31
CA TYR A 122 -0.07 17.89 32.94
C TYR A 122 1.26 17.57 32.29
N THR A 123 1.36 17.73 30.96
CA THR A 123 2.57 17.45 30.22
C THR A 123 3.57 18.59 30.31
N GLU A 124 4.85 18.24 30.15
CA GLU A 124 5.97 19.18 30.13
C GLU A 124 6.82 18.92 28.91
N ALA A 125 7.43 19.96 28.36
CA ALA A 125 8.22 19.85 27.13
C ALA A 125 9.43 20.79 27.15
N ARG A 126 10.45 20.40 26.37
CA ARG A 126 11.60 21.21 25.97
C ARG A 126 12.01 20.78 24.55
N MET A 127 12.90 21.52 23.89
CA MET A 127 13.42 21.12 22.59
C MET A 127 14.34 19.88 22.74
N SER A 128 14.30 19.00 21.76
CA SER A 128 15.27 17.91 21.61
C SER A 128 16.63 18.45 21.16
N LYS A 129 17.68 17.63 21.24
CA LYS A 129 18.99 17.98 20.66
C LYS A 129 18.88 18.22 19.14
N TYR A 130 18.08 17.41 18.44
CA TYR A 130 17.88 17.52 17.00
C TYR A 130 17.16 18.82 16.61
N ALA A 131 16.27 19.36 17.40
CA ALA A 131 15.66 20.66 17.15
C ALA A 131 16.70 21.80 17.15
N GLY A 132 17.81 21.63 17.89
CA GLY A 132 18.94 22.56 17.82
C GLY A 132 19.54 22.65 16.42
N GLU A 133 19.69 21.51 15.71
CA GLU A 133 20.18 21.49 14.32
C GLU A 133 19.22 22.21 13.37
N VAL A 134 17.91 22.07 13.60
CA VAL A 134 16.89 22.78 12.81
C VAL A 134 16.92 24.29 13.07
N LEU A 135 17.28 24.74 14.26
CA LEU A 135 17.47 26.16 14.61
C LEU A 135 18.87 26.71 14.24
N GLY A 136 19.72 25.89 13.61
CA GLY A 136 21.07 26.29 13.23
C GLY A 136 21.99 26.50 14.43
N VAL A 137 21.84 25.69 15.48
CA VAL A 137 22.75 25.70 16.65
C VAL A 137 23.99 24.85 16.35
N TYR A 138 25.16 25.43 16.58
CA TYR A 138 26.45 24.77 16.41
C TYR A 138 27.44 25.20 17.49
N SER A 139 28.55 24.50 17.61
CA SER A 139 29.59 24.79 18.62
C SER A 139 30.85 25.33 17.95
N VAL A 140 31.40 26.40 18.51
CA VAL A 140 32.73 26.94 18.13
C VAL A 140 33.52 27.06 19.44
N ASP A 141 34.64 26.40 19.54
CA ASP A 141 35.52 26.41 20.73
C ASP A 141 34.75 26.10 22.02
N GLY A 142 33.82 25.15 21.97
CA GLY A 142 32.97 24.75 23.10
C GLY A 142 31.87 25.74 23.48
N LYS A 143 31.70 26.84 22.73
CA LYS A 143 30.62 27.81 22.91
C LYS A 143 29.52 27.59 21.86
N LEU A 144 28.27 27.49 22.33
CA LEU A 144 27.12 27.35 21.43
C LEU A 144 26.84 28.68 20.72
N GLN A 145 26.73 28.62 19.41
CA GLN A 145 26.34 29.69 18.50
C GLN A 145 25.00 29.33 17.88
N LYS A 146 24.25 30.34 17.42
CA LYS A 146 22.98 30.18 16.72
C LYS A 146 22.95 31.00 15.46
N ASP A 147 22.84 30.33 14.32
CA ASP A 147 22.68 30.98 13.02
C ASP A 147 21.48 31.91 12.99
N LEU A 148 20.37 31.55 13.65
CA LEU A 148 19.12 32.31 13.69
C LEU A 148 19.30 33.80 14.07
N TYR A 149 20.29 34.12 14.90
CA TYR A 149 20.56 35.49 15.37
C TYR A 149 21.69 36.23 14.62
N LYS A 150 22.13 35.68 13.49
CA LYS A 150 23.18 36.23 12.65
C LYS A 150 22.66 36.74 11.28
N ASN A 151 21.43 37.19 11.20
CA ASN A 151 20.78 37.66 9.96
C ASN A 151 20.80 36.63 8.83
N THR A 152 20.84 35.34 9.14
CA THR A 152 20.97 34.25 8.15
C THR A 152 19.68 33.98 7.40
N VAL A 153 18.55 34.34 7.96
CA VAL A 153 17.20 34.20 7.38
C VAL A 153 16.44 35.51 7.46
N ASN A 154 15.40 35.65 6.66
CA ASN A 154 14.55 36.82 6.71
C ASN A 154 13.59 36.72 7.90
N MET A 155 13.39 37.86 8.56
CA MET A 155 12.38 38.06 9.58
C MET A 155 11.16 38.72 8.94
N ILE A 156 9.96 38.24 9.27
CA ILE A 156 8.67 38.76 8.83
C ILE A 156 7.88 39.21 10.06
N ASP A 157 6.99 40.17 9.90
CA ASP A 157 6.10 40.59 10.96
C ASP A 157 5.10 39.47 11.29
N ASN A 158 4.80 39.33 12.58
CA ASN A 158 3.76 38.40 13.04
C ASN A 158 2.36 38.90 12.60
N TYR A 159 1.31 38.19 12.96
CA TYR A 159 -0.06 38.47 12.54
C TYR A 159 -0.61 39.88 12.94
N ASP A 160 -0.07 40.54 13.96
CA ASP A 160 -0.50 41.82 14.46
C ASP A 160 0.57 42.93 14.32
N GLY A 161 1.72 42.63 13.74
CA GLY A 161 2.84 43.57 13.53
C GLY A 161 3.58 44.00 14.78
N THR A 162 3.33 43.35 15.94
CA THR A 162 3.96 43.72 17.22
C THR A 162 5.33 43.08 17.42
N THR A 163 5.61 41.95 16.77
CA THR A 163 6.88 41.24 16.85
C THR A 163 7.22 40.58 15.53
N GLN A 164 8.43 40.04 15.42
CA GLN A 164 8.89 39.36 14.20
C GLN A 164 9.11 37.86 14.41
N GLU A 165 8.85 37.08 13.38
CA GLU A 165 9.12 35.67 13.30
C GLU A 165 9.97 35.32 12.06
N PRO A 166 10.74 34.22 12.05
CA PRO A 166 11.51 33.83 10.89
C PRO A 166 10.60 33.25 9.77
N ASP A 167 10.81 33.71 8.53
CA ASP A 167 10.15 33.13 7.35
C ASP A 167 10.51 31.65 7.18
N VAL A 168 11.77 31.30 7.45
CA VAL A 168 12.29 29.92 7.42
C VAL A 168 13.39 29.79 8.48
N LEU A 169 13.59 28.58 9.01
CA LEU A 169 14.68 28.35 9.97
C LEU A 169 16.01 28.05 9.23
N PRO A 170 17.18 28.46 9.81
CA PRO A 170 18.50 28.22 9.24
C PRO A 170 18.99 26.79 9.49
N THR A 171 18.19 25.80 9.09
CA THR A 171 18.43 24.39 9.42
C THR A 171 19.74 23.85 8.86
N ARG A 172 20.43 23.03 9.66
CA ARG A 172 21.65 22.27 9.30
C ARG A 172 21.34 20.87 8.77
N VAL A 173 20.06 20.46 8.86
CA VAL A 173 19.58 19.12 8.50
C VAL A 173 18.41 19.22 7.53
N PRO A 174 18.28 18.33 6.54
CA PRO A 174 17.17 18.32 5.58
C PRO A 174 15.93 17.70 6.22
N ASN A 175 15.37 18.42 7.20
CA ASN A 175 14.28 17.93 8.03
C ASN A 175 13.04 17.48 7.24
N LEU A 176 12.79 18.08 6.05
CA LEU A 176 11.69 17.67 5.18
C LEU A 176 11.75 16.17 4.82
N LEU A 177 12.92 15.67 4.45
CA LEU A 177 13.11 14.26 4.09
C LEU A 177 13.31 13.39 5.33
N ILE A 178 13.99 13.89 6.37
CA ILE A 178 14.27 13.09 7.57
C ILE A 178 12.96 12.75 8.31
N ASN A 179 12.10 13.74 8.55
CA ASN A 179 10.85 13.53 9.29
C ASN A 179 9.61 13.38 8.40
N GLY A 180 9.74 13.72 7.11
CA GLY A 180 8.60 13.74 6.23
C GLY A 180 7.58 14.83 6.59
N SER A 181 6.48 14.87 5.86
CA SER A 181 5.34 15.74 6.17
C SER A 181 4.09 15.23 5.49
N SER A 182 2.96 15.28 6.18
CA SER A 182 1.64 14.99 5.59
C SER A 182 0.69 16.16 5.81
N GLY A 183 -0.11 16.52 4.80
CA GLY A 183 -1.06 17.64 4.91
C GLY A 183 -2.05 17.67 3.77
N ILE A 184 -3.24 18.18 4.07
CA ILE A 184 -4.31 18.35 3.09
C ILE A 184 -4.59 19.85 2.97
N ALA A 185 -4.40 20.41 1.78
CA ALA A 185 -4.72 21.79 1.43
C ALA A 185 -5.93 21.83 0.49
N VAL A 186 -6.27 23.01 0.01
CA VAL A 186 -7.36 23.16 -0.97
C VAL A 186 -6.87 22.69 -2.33
N GLY A 187 -7.52 21.68 -2.88
CA GLY A 187 -7.20 21.14 -4.21
C GLY A 187 -5.91 20.31 -4.31
N MET A 188 -5.12 20.17 -3.22
CA MET A 188 -3.86 19.43 -3.22
C MET A 188 -3.53 18.84 -1.86
N ALA A 189 -2.68 17.82 -1.85
CA ALA A 189 -2.21 17.18 -0.62
C ALA A 189 -0.72 16.87 -0.74
N THR A 190 -0.04 16.87 0.39
CA THR A 190 1.35 16.40 0.53
C THR A 190 1.40 15.16 1.42
N ASN A 191 2.27 14.22 1.08
CA ASN A 191 2.54 13.04 1.89
C ASN A 191 3.98 12.58 1.61
N ILE A 192 4.93 13.22 2.28
CA ILE A 192 6.37 12.99 2.14
C ILE A 192 6.76 11.97 3.22
N PRO A 193 7.31 10.80 2.85
CA PRO A 193 7.74 9.80 3.82
C PRO A 193 9.01 10.24 4.55
N PRO A 194 9.20 9.79 5.80
CA PRO A 194 10.46 9.96 6.52
C PRO A 194 11.57 9.07 5.95
N HIS A 195 12.83 9.49 6.17
CA HIS A 195 14.04 8.78 5.71
C HIS A 195 15.11 8.70 6.79
N ASN A 196 16.08 7.83 6.59
CA ASN A 196 17.20 7.71 7.50
C ASN A 196 18.12 8.95 7.42
N PRO A 197 18.45 9.57 8.57
CA PRO A 197 19.30 10.78 8.59
C PRO A 197 20.66 10.58 7.93
N ILE A 198 21.33 9.46 8.20
CA ILE A 198 22.67 9.17 7.69
C ILE A 198 22.64 8.97 6.16
N GLU A 199 21.64 8.24 5.67
CA GLU A 199 21.46 8.00 4.23
C GLU A 199 21.24 9.32 3.48
N ILE A 200 20.39 10.19 3.98
CA ILE A 200 20.13 11.51 3.39
C ILE A 200 21.37 12.40 3.42
N MET A 201 22.15 12.39 4.52
CA MET A 201 23.40 13.16 4.61
C MET A 201 24.45 12.64 3.62
N ASN A 202 24.57 11.32 3.43
CA ASN A 202 25.44 10.75 2.41
C ASN A 202 25.02 11.17 0.99
N ALA A 203 23.73 11.19 0.69
CA ALA A 203 23.22 11.66 -0.60
C ALA A 203 23.53 13.14 -0.83
N LEU A 204 23.41 14.00 0.20
CA LEU A 204 23.81 15.40 0.11
C LEU A 204 25.30 15.55 -0.21
N LYS A 205 26.18 14.77 0.41
CA LYS A 205 27.63 14.76 0.12
C LYS A 205 27.89 14.30 -1.33
N ALA A 206 27.16 13.27 -1.81
CA ALA A 206 27.26 12.80 -3.18
C ALA A 206 26.83 13.88 -4.20
N ILE A 207 25.75 14.63 -3.90
CA ILE A 207 25.29 15.75 -4.76
C ILE A 207 26.28 16.91 -4.76
N LEU A 208 26.93 17.23 -3.62
CA LEU A 208 27.98 18.25 -3.56
C LEU A 208 29.19 17.88 -4.40
N ALA A 209 29.56 16.58 -4.43
CA ALA A 209 30.68 16.07 -5.24
C ALA A 209 30.30 15.98 -6.72
N ASN A 210 29.06 15.60 -7.06
CA ASN A 210 28.55 15.48 -8.43
C ASN A 210 27.18 16.12 -8.57
N PRO A 211 27.08 17.40 -8.99
CA PRO A 211 25.78 18.09 -9.17
C PRO A 211 24.86 17.49 -10.22
N ASN A 212 25.38 16.63 -11.12
CA ASN A 212 24.62 15.97 -12.18
C ASN A 212 24.27 14.52 -11.85
N ILE A 213 24.32 14.15 -10.57
CA ILE A 213 23.96 12.81 -10.09
C ILE A 213 22.54 12.43 -10.52
N THR A 214 22.36 11.15 -10.89
CA THR A 214 21.08 10.60 -11.30
C THR A 214 20.31 10.01 -10.12
N VAL A 215 19.00 9.77 -10.28
CA VAL A 215 18.17 9.15 -9.21
C VAL A 215 18.66 7.76 -8.83
N PRO A 216 19.04 6.85 -9.76
CA PRO A 216 19.61 5.56 -9.39
C PRO A 216 20.87 5.67 -8.53
N GLU A 217 21.78 6.62 -8.83
CA GLU A 217 22.98 6.86 -8.03
C GLU A 217 22.65 7.42 -6.64
N VAL A 218 21.63 8.27 -6.51
CA VAL A 218 21.13 8.73 -5.20
C VAL A 218 20.54 7.57 -4.41
N MET A 219 19.87 6.62 -5.08
CA MET A 219 19.29 5.44 -4.43
C MET A 219 20.34 4.45 -3.88
N GLU A 220 21.61 4.53 -4.32
CA GLU A 220 22.71 3.80 -3.67
C GLU A 220 22.92 4.28 -2.23
N HIS A 221 22.67 5.56 -1.97
CA HIS A 221 22.78 6.18 -0.65
C HIS A 221 21.45 6.16 0.12
N VAL A 222 20.31 6.38 -0.56
CA VAL A 222 18.95 6.44 0.00
C VAL A 222 18.07 5.41 -0.70
N PRO A 223 18.17 4.13 -0.34
CA PRO A 223 17.49 3.07 -1.07
C PRO A 223 15.96 3.14 -0.96
N ALA A 224 15.42 3.66 0.15
CA ALA A 224 13.98 3.76 0.41
C ALA A 224 13.67 4.70 1.59
N PRO A 225 12.41 5.08 1.81
CA PRO A 225 11.93 5.65 3.07
C PRO A 225 12.32 4.81 4.29
N ASP A 226 12.41 5.44 5.47
CA ASP A 226 12.74 4.80 6.73
C ASP A 226 11.76 5.26 7.81
N PHE A 227 10.71 4.46 8.03
CA PHE A 227 9.60 4.81 8.91
C PHE A 227 9.97 4.68 10.40
N PRO A 228 9.46 5.56 11.28
CA PRO A 228 9.69 5.48 12.72
C PRO A 228 9.28 4.14 13.33
N THR A 229 8.18 3.56 12.84
CA THR A 229 7.61 2.29 13.32
C THR A 229 8.22 1.04 12.67
N GLY A 230 9.25 1.20 11.81
CA GLY A 230 9.86 0.08 11.09
C GLY A 230 8.99 -0.48 9.98
N GLY A 231 8.74 -1.78 10.01
CA GLY A 231 8.01 -2.51 8.97
C GLY A 231 8.87 -2.85 7.75
N ILE A 232 8.25 -3.43 6.73
CA ILE A 232 8.92 -3.92 5.52
C ILE A 232 8.32 -3.22 4.29
N ILE A 233 9.15 -2.60 3.46
CA ILE A 233 8.76 -2.04 2.16
C ILE A 233 8.97 -3.09 1.09
N PHE A 234 7.95 -3.30 0.26
CA PHE A 234 7.97 -4.23 -0.87
C PHE A 234 8.06 -3.49 -2.20
N GLY A 235 9.09 -3.80 -2.98
CA GLY A 235 9.32 -3.30 -4.32
C GLY A 235 10.02 -1.95 -4.40
N LYS A 236 10.91 -1.80 -5.39
CA LYS A 236 11.69 -0.57 -5.62
C LYS A 236 11.06 0.37 -6.64
N LYS A 237 10.17 -0.13 -7.51
CA LYS A 237 9.60 0.67 -8.60
C LYS A 237 8.85 1.90 -8.11
N GLY A 238 7.97 1.73 -7.11
CA GLY A 238 7.20 2.85 -6.58
C GLY A 238 8.05 3.89 -5.85
N ILE A 239 9.22 3.49 -5.31
CA ILE A 239 10.22 4.39 -4.72
C ILE A 239 10.89 5.19 -5.82
N MET A 240 11.36 4.51 -6.88
CA MET A 240 12.02 5.14 -8.02
C MET A 240 11.10 6.18 -8.68
N ASP A 241 9.84 5.80 -8.97
CA ASP A 241 8.83 6.72 -9.50
C ASP A 241 8.66 7.96 -8.60
N ALA A 242 8.60 7.76 -7.27
CA ALA A 242 8.47 8.85 -6.31
C ALA A 242 9.70 9.76 -6.30
N TYR A 243 10.89 9.20 -6.35
CA TYR A 243 12.14 9.97 -6.32
C TYR A 243 12.40 10.75 -7.61
N GLU A 244 11.95 10.24 -8.75
CA GLU A 244 12.03 10.92 -10.04
C GLU A 244 10.96 11.99 -10.20
N THR A 245 9.69 11.62 -9.98
CA THR A 245 8.54 12.47 -10.34
C THR A 245 7.91 13.22 -9.17
N GLY A 246 8.31 12.90 -7.94
CA GLY A 246 7.66 13.37 -6.71
C GLY A 246 6.35 12.64 -6.40
N ARG A 247 5.96 11.61 -7.17
CA ARG A 247 4.76 10.80 -6.94
C ARG A 247 5.05 9.32 -7.08
N GLY A 248 4.59 8.52 -6.12
CA GLY A 248 4.76 7.08 -6.15
C GLY A 248 3.84 6.37 -5.17
N ARG A 249 3.83 5.04 -5.23
CA ARG A 249 3.09 4.20 -4.29
C ARG A 249 3.98 3.05 -3.85
N ILE A 250 4.08 2.86 -2.56
CA ILE A 250 4.84 1.76 -1.95
C ILE A 250 3.93 0.90 -1.08
N LYS A 251 4.15 -0.40 -1.08
CA LYS A 251 3.48 -1.33 -0.17
C LYS A 251 4.33 -1.43 1.10
N VAL A 252 3.71 -1.27 2.26
CA VAL A 252 4.37 -1.40 3.57
C VAL A 252 3.64 -2.49 4.35
N ARG A 253 4.38 -3.48 4.83
CA ARG A 253 3.87 -4.61 5.65
C ARG A 253 4.35 -4.51 7.09
N ALA A 254 3.55 -5.06 7.98
CA ALA A 254 3.95 -5.35 9.34
C ALA A 254 5.10 -6.37 9.34
N LYS A 255 6.07 -6.19 10.24
CA LYS A 255 7.09 -7.20 10.48
C LYS A 255 6.53 -8.28 11.38
N THR A 256 6.65 -9.53 10.94
CA THR A 256 6.07 -10.68 11.64
C THR A 256 7.03 -11.85 11.66
N HIS A 257 6.94 -12.67 12.69
CA HIS A 257 7.60 -13.97 12.73
C HIS A 257 6.66 -15.05 13.27
N ILE A 258 7.00 -16.30 13.01
CA ILE A 258 6.21 -17.46 13.46
C ILE A 258 6.95 -18.14 14.59
N GLU A 259 6.25 -18.36 15.71
CA GLU A 259 6.74 -19.12 16.85
C GLU A 259 5.94 -20.42 17.02
N GLN A 260 6.56 -21.44 17.57
CA GLN A 260 5.88 -22.68 17.93
C GLN A 260 5.58 -22.73 19.43
N LYS A 261 4.29 -22.90 19.78
CA LYS A 261 3.84 -23.10 21.15
C LYS A 261 3.26 -24.50 21.31
N GLY A 262 4.14 -25.46 21.60
CA GLY A 262 3.77 -26.89 21.67
C GLY A 262 3.48 -27.47 20.28
N LYS A 263 2.19 -27.79 19.99
CA LYS A 263 1.72 -28.31 18.69
C LYS A 263 0.99 -27.24 17.85
N LYS A 264 0.98 -25.98 18.27
CA LYS A 264 0.32 -24.88 17.60
C LYS A 264 1.35 -23.87 17.14
N GLU A 265 1.12 -23.28 15.99
CA GLU A 265 1.87 -22.11 15.52
C GLU A 265 1.18 -20.84 16.00
N ILE A 266 1.97 -19.82 16.26
CA ILE A 266 1.51 -18.47 16.57
C ILE A 266 2.20 -17.48 15.63
N ILE A 267 1.47 -16.50 15.16
CA ILE A 267 2.01 -15.38 14.40
C ILE A 267 2.21 -14.24 15.39
N VAL A 268 3.42 -13.71 15.43
CA VAL A 268 3.80 -12.57 16.27
C VAL A 268 4.05 -11.38 15.36
N LEU A 269 3.43 -10.23 15.70
CA LEU A 269 3.66 -8.95 15.03
C LEU A 269 4.63 -8.14 15.91
N ASP A 270 5.79 -7.80 15.35
CA ASP A 270 6.85 -7.03 16.02
C ASP A 270 6.78 -5.56 15.67
N GLU A 271 6.39 -5.23 14.42
CA GLU A 271 6.33 -3.86 13.91
C GLU A 271 5.08 -3.68 13.04
N LEU A 272 4.51 -2.47 13.06
CA LEU A 272 3.34 -2.10 12.27
C LEU A 272 3.70 -1.12 11.14
N PRO A 273 2.94 -1.13 10.03
CA PRO A 273 3.07 -0.10 9.02
C PRO A 273 2.85 1.30 9.62
N TYR A 274 3.59 2.27 9.11
CA TYR A 274 3.53 3.65 9.57
C TYR A 274 2.10 4.22 9.54
N GLN A 275 1.71 4.95 10.59
CA GLN A 275 0.38 5.54 10.80
C GLN A 275 -0.77 4.53 11.00
N VAL A 276 -0.47 3.26 11.22
CA VAL A 276 -1.48 2.26 11.61
C VAL A 276 -1.68 2.28 13.13
N ASN A 277 -2.93 2.35 13.55
CA ASN A 277 -3.33 2.26 14.96
C ASN A 277 -3.41 0.79 15.37
N LYS A 278 -2.65 0.40 16.42
CA LYS A 278 -2.55 -1.01 16.88
C LYS A 278 -3.88 -1.54 17.38
N SER A 279 -4.57 -0.82 18.26
CA SER A 279 -5.84 -1.25 18.84
C SER A 279 -6.93 -1.46 17.78
N ARG A 280 -7.05 -0.51 16.83
CA ARG A 280 -8.00 -0.65 15.69
C ARG A 280 -7.66 -1.81 14.78
N LEU A 281 -6.37 -2.09 14.56
CA LEU A 281 -5.94 -3.24 13.78
C LEU A 281 -6.37 -4.53 14.45
N ILE A 282 -6.12 -4.68 15.76
CA ILE A 282 -6.50 -5.86 16.56
C ILE A 282 -8.02 -6.05 16.52
N GLU A 283 -8.80 -5.00 16.75
CA GLU A 283 -10.26 -5.02 16.68
C GLU A 283 -10.77 -5.43 15.29
N ASN A 284 -10.15 -4.91 14.23
CA ASN A 284 -10.52 -5.27 12.85
C ASN A 284 -10.21 -6.75 12.55
N ILE A 285 -9.06 -7.27 13.00
CA ILE A 285 -8.72 -8.69 12.84
C ILE A 285 -9.75 -9.55 13.59
N ASP A 286 -10.08 -9.21 14.83
CA ASP A 286 -11.07 -9.95 15.63
C ASP A 286 -12.45 -9.97 14.94
N ASN A 287 -12.90 -8.83 14.42
CA ASN A 287 -14.14 -8.73 13.67
C ASN A 287 -14.15 -9.62 12.42
N LEU A 288 -13.06 -9.68 11.66
CA LEU A 288 -12.95 -10.54 10.46
C LEU A 288 -12.94 -12.04 10.83
N VAL A 289 -12.31 -12.41 11.94
CA VAL A 289 -12.31 -13.77 12.47
C VAL A 289 -13.72 -14.17 12.90
N ASN A 290 -14.43 -13.30 13.63
CA ASN A 290 -15.81 -13.54 14.09
C ASN A 290 -16.80 -13.64 12.92
N GLN A 291 -16.59 -12.86 11.86
CA GLN A 291 -17.36 -12.94 10.60
C GLN A 291 -16.98 -14.14 9.72
N LYS A 292 -16.00 -14.96 10.14
CA LYS A 292 -15.44 -16.08 9.36
C LYS A 292 -14.85 -15.70 8.00
N MET A 293 -14.43 -14.46 7.86
CA MET A 293 -13.69 -13.98 6.69
C MET A 293 -12.23 -14.45 6.74
N ILE A 294 -11.67 -14.57 7.94
CA ILE A 294 -10.36 -15.17 8.20
C ILE A 294 -10.59 -16.41 9.07
N ASP A 295 -10.27 -17.59 8.55
CA ASP A 295 -10.29 -18.84 9.32
C ASP A 295 -8.87 -19.19 9.80
N GLY A 296 -8.77 -20.05 10.79
CA GLY A 296 -7.49 -20.54 11.33
C GLY A 296 -7.00 -19.80 12.57
N VAL A 297 -7.57 -18.66 12.94
CA VAL A 297 -7.24 -17.92 14.18
C VAL A 297 -8.08 -18.44 15.35
N THR A 298 -7.46 -18.56 16.53
CA THR A 298 -8.12 -19.00 17.77
C THR A 298 -8.26 -17.86 18.77
N LEU A 299 -7.22 -17.06 18.94
CA LEU A 299 -7.15 -15.99 19.94
C LEU A 299 -6.17 -14.92 19.48
N ILE A 300 -6.45 -13.66 19.81
CA ILE A 300 -5.56 -12.53 19.57
C ILE A 300 -5.27 -11.88 20.92
N ARG A 301 -4.01 -11.58 21.20
CA ARG A 301 -3.57 -10.91 22.44
C ARG A 301 -2.55 -9.84 22.14
N ASP A 302 -2.65 -8.75 22.86
CA ASP A 302 -1.61 -7.75 22.92
C ASP A 302 -0.72 -8.04 24.14
N GLU A 303 0.53 -8.35 23.87
CA GLU A 303 1.57 -8.64 24.86
C GLU A 303 2.66 -7.56 24.84
N SER A 304 2.37 -6.40 24.22
CA SER A 304 3.32 -5.28 24.12
C SER A 304 3.67 -4.74 25.51
N ASP A 305 4.94 -4.48 25.72
CA ASP A 305 5.46 -3.94 26.97
C ASP A 305 6.56 -2.90 26.72
N ARG A 306 7.43 -2.67 27.72
CA ARG A 306 8.56 -1.71 27.64
C ARG A 306 9.66 -2.13 26.68
N ASP A 307 9.75 -3.42 26.40
CA ASP A 307 10.78 -4.00 25.54
C ASP A 307 10.39 -3.90 24.05
N GLY A 308 9.12 -3.63 23.78
CA GLY A 308 8.63 -3.40 22.43
C GLY A 308 7.19 -3.85 22.17
N MET A 309 6.79 -3.73 20.92
CA MET A 309 5.49 -4.18 20.46
C MET A 309 5.50 -5.71 20.25
N ARG A 310 4.46 -6.38 20.74
CA ARG A 310 4.25 -7.80 20.57
C ARG A 310 2.75 -8.12 20.51
N VAL A 311 2.20 -8.24 19.32
CA VAL A 311 0.82 -8.72 19.14
C VAL A 311 0.84 -10.17 18.70
N VAL A 312 0.21 -11.04 19.46
CA VAL A 312 0.22 -12.49 19.30
C VAL A 312 -1.11 -12.98 18.74
N ILE A 313 -1.07 -13.68 17.60
CA ILE A 313 -2.21 -14.31 16.95
C ILE A 313 -2.04 -15.84 17.05
N GLU A 314 -2.79 -16.49 17.93
CA GLU A 314 -2.77 -17.95 18.10
C GLU A 314 -3.59 -18.65 17.02
N LEU A 315 -3.00 -19.66 16.37
CA LEU A 315 -3.63 -20.39 15.29
C LEU A 315 -4.31 -21.68 15.79
N LYS A 316 -5.26 -22.19 15.00
CA LYS A 316 -5.82 -23.55 15.17
C LYS A 316 -4.75 -24.58 14.82
N LYS A 317 -4.83 -25.77 15.41
CA LYS A 317 -3.84 -26.85 15.25
C LYS A 317 -3.60 -27.27 13.78
N ASP A 318 -4.63 -27.15 12.95
CA ASP A 318 -4.63 -27.57 11.55
C ASP A 318 -4.56 -26.39 10.57
N ALA A 319 -4.25 -25.18 11.08
CA ALA A 319 -4.08 -23.98 10.26
C ALA A 319 -2.63 -23.86 9.79
N ILE A 320 -2.46 -23.51 8.52
CA ILE A 320 -1.15 -23.19 7.93
C ILE A 320 -0.91 -21.71 8.16
N SER A 321 0.12 -21.37 8.95
CA SER A 321 0.43 -19.99 9.35
C SER A 321 0.60 -19.03 8.17
N GLU A 322 1.28 -19.46 7.09
CA GLU A 322 1.52 -18.67 5.90
C GLU A 322 0.22 -18.29 5.17
N ILE A 323 -0.75 -19.22 5.10
CA ILE A 323 -2.06 -18.94 4.48
C ILE A 323 -2.84 -17.90 5.31
N VAL A 324 -2.83 -18.07 6.64
CA VAL A 324 -3.49 -17.12 7.54
C VAL A 324 -2.83 -15.75 7.46
N LEU A 325 -1.49 -15.70 7.48
CA LEU A 325 -0.72 -14.47 7.38
C LEU A 325 -1.00 -13.71 6.07
N ASN A 326 -1.03 -14.42 4.94
CA ASN A 326 -1.38 -13.82 3.65
C ASN A 326 -2.82 -13.27 3.62
N ASN A 327 -3.76 -13.95 4.25
CA ASN A 327 -5.13 -13.44 4.39
C ASN A 327 -5.19 -12.19 5.27
N LEU A 328 -4.40 -12.14 6.34
CA LEU A 328 -4.25 -10.98 7.20
C LEU A 328 -3.68 -9.79 6.42
N PHE A 329 -2.63 -9.97 5.61
CA PHE A 329 -2.08 -8.92 4.76
C PHE A 329 -3.08 -8.42 3.70
N LYS A 330 -3.88 -9.32 3.11
CA LYS A 330 -4.88 -8.96 2.07
C LYS A 330 -6.11 -8.23 2.62
N GLN A 331 -6.51 -8.51 3.84
CA GLN A 331 -7.81 -8.06 4.39
C GLN A 331 -7.69 -7.04 5.52
N THR A 332 -6.49 -6.78 6.03
CA THR A 332 -6.26 -5.89 7.16
C THR A 332 -5.18 -4.84 6.88
N GLN A 333 -5.02 -3.89 7.81
CA GLN A 333 -3.96 -2.89 7.77
C GLN A 333 -2.57 -3.45 8.15
N MET A 334 -2.40 -4.76 8.31
CA MET A 334 -1.06 -5.37 8.38
C MET A 334 -0.26 -5.14 7.08
N GLN A 335 -0.93 -4.90 5.97
CA GLN A 335 -0.35 -4.34 4.76
C GLN A 335 -1.10 -3.09 4.36
N THR A 336 -0.37 -2.00 4.11
CA THR A 336 -0.93 -0.73 3.65
C THR A 336 -0.22 -0.24 2.41
N THR A 337 -0.90 0.60 1.63
CA THR A 337 -0.27 1.32 0.53
C THR A 337 0.00 2.75 0.97
N PHE A 338 1.27 3.14 1.04
CA PHE A 338 1.66 4.52 1.29
C PHE A 338 1.80 5.26 -0.05
N GLY A 339 0.91 6.22 -0.27
CA GLY A 339 0.96 7.09 -1.46
C GLY A 339 1.91 8.25 -1.22
N ILE A 340 3.02 8.30 -1.96
CA ILE A 340 4.01 9.37 -1.86
C ILE A 340 3.60 10.54 -2.74
N ILE A 341 3.58 11.74 -2.17
CA ILE A 341 3.36 13.02 -2.88
C ILE A 341 4.31 14.04 -2.26
N MET A 342 5.41 14.33 -2.93
CA MET A 342 6.45 15.24 -2.45
C MET A 342 6.14 16.69 -2.85
N LEU A 343 4.99 17.19 -2.38
CA LEU A 343 4.53 18.56 -2.57
C LEU A 343 5.03 19.43 -1.42
N SER A 344 5.72 20.51 -1.71
CA SER A 344 6.19 21.48 -0.73
C SER A 344 6.20 22.90 -1.30
N ILE A 345 6.43 23.89 -0.45
CA ILE A 345 6.45 25.32 -0.83
C ILE A 345 7.88 25.75 -1.09
N LEU A 346 8.06 26.45 -2.20
CA LEU A 346 9.28 27.21 -2.52
C LEU A 346 8.90 28.62 -2.95
N ASN A 347 9.38 29.65 -2.25
CA ASN A 347 9.09 31.06 -2.56
C ASN A 347 7.58 31.35 -2.67
N GLN A 348 6.78 30.82 -1.72
CA GLN A 348 5.32 30.93 -1.65
C GLN A 348 4.54 30.20 -2.75
N GLU A 349 5.21 29.41 -3.59
CA GLU A 349 4.57 28.58 -4.62
C GLU A 349 4.60 27.10 -4.24
N PRO A 350 3.45 26.39 -4.29
CA PRO A 350 3.43 24.95 -4.10
C PRO A 350 3.93 24.23 -5.35
N ARG A 351 4.90 23.33 -5.19
CA ARG A 351 5.48 22.52 -6.28
C ARG A 351 5.71 21.09 -5.83
N ILE A 352 5.61 20.15 -6.77
CA ILE A 352 6.00 18.77 -6.58
C ILE A 352 7.46 18.62 -7.00
N PHE A 353 8.29 18.05 -6.15
CA PHE A 353 9.72 17.91 -6.35
C PHE A 353 10.13 16.45 -6.38
N GLY A 354 11.12 16.11 -7.20
CA GLY A 354 11.89 14.88 -7.06
C GLY A 354 12.84 14.96 -5.85
N ILE A 355 13.41 13.82 -5.45
CA ILE A 355 14.33 13.80 -4.28
C ILE A 355 15.57 14.67 -4.51
N ILE A 356 16.13 14.65 -5.72
CA ILE A 356 17.32 15.44 -6.08
C ILE A 356 17.03 16.93 -5.95
N ASP A 357 15.86 17.37 -6.39
CA ASP A 357 15.48 18.78 -6.32
C ASP A 357 15.35 19.25 -4.86
N ILE A 358 14.71 18.45 -4.00
CA ILE A 358 14.59 18.77 -2.58
C ILE A 358 15.98 18.90 -1.95
N LEU A 359 16.89 17.96 -2.22
CA LEU A 359 18.27 17.98 -1.69
C LEU A 359 19.06 19.18 -2.23
N LYS A 360 18.92 19.52 -3.50
CA LYS A 360 19.53 20.73 -4.09
C LYS A 360 19.00 22.02 -3.48
N HIS A 361 17.69 22.12 -3.23
CA HIS A 361 17.11 23.29 -2.58
C HIS A 361 17.60 23.44 -1.13
N PHE A 362 17.75 22.32 -0.41
CA PHE A 362 18.35 22.33 0.92
C PHE A 362 19.82 22.81 0.88
N ILE A 363 20.65 22.26 -0.03
CA ILE A 363 22.05 22.71 -0.21
C ILE A 363 22.11 24.20 -0.50
N ASN A 364 21.27 24.71 -1.40
CA ASN A 364 21.23 26.15 -1.73
C ASN A 364 20.80 26.99 -0.53
N HIS A 365 19.85 26.52 0.25
CA HIS A 365 19.47 27.17 1.51
C HIS A 365 20.65 27.19 2.48
N ARG A 366 21.36 26.07 2.65
CA ARG A 366 22.52 26.01 3.55
C ARG A 366 23.66 26.91 3.07
N LYS A 367 23.95 26.95 1.75
CA LYS A 367 24.90 27.92 1.17
C LYS A 367 24.52 29.34 1.54
N THR A 368 23.27 29.73 1.37
CA THR A 368 22.78 31.09 1.71
C THR A 368 22.94 31.39 3.20
N VAL A 369 22.63 30.46 4.09
CA VAL A 369 22.77 30.62 5.53
C VAL A 369 24.25 30.85 5.89
N ILE A 370 25.17 30.05 5.37
CA ILE A 370 26.62 30.16 5.66
C ILE A 370 27.17 31.48 5.09
N ILE A 371 26.80 31.88 3.87
CA ILE A 371 27.22 33.17 3.29
C ILE A 371 26.75 34.32 4.18
N ARG A 372 25.47 34.36 4.56
CA ARG A 372 24.92 35.45 5.39
C ARG A 372 25.55 35.44 6.80
N ARG A 373 25.76 34.27 7.39
CA ARG A 373 26.50 34.12 8.65
C ARG A 373 27.91 34.70 8.52
N THR A 374 28.63 34.35 7.47
CA THR A 374 30.01 34.82 7.21
C THR A 374 30.06 36.32 7.01
N ILE A 375 29.11 36.93 6.30
CA ILE A 375 29.01 38.37 6.18
C ILE A 375 28.81 39.02 7.54
N PHE A 376 27.87 38.52 8.34
CA PHE A 376 27.60 39.05 9.68
C PHE A 376 28.84 38.97 10.58
N ASP A 377 29.52 37.80 10.61
CA ASP A 377 30.71 37.61 11.44
C ASP A 377 31.89 38.48 10.92
N LEU A 378 32.03 38.64 9.58
CA LEU A 378 33.02 39.50 8.94
C LEU A 378 32.80 40.96 9.29
N GLU A 379 31.58 41.47 9.20
CA GLU A 379 31.26 42.86 9.56
C GLU A 379 31.59 43.12 11.04
N LYS A 380 31.23 42.16 11.92
CA LYS A 380 31.53 42.25 13.34
C LYS A 380 33.05 42.22 13.62
N ALA A 381 33.78 41.33 12.94
CA ALA A 381 35.23 41.25 13.07
C ALA A 381 35.95 42.51 12.55
N LYS A 382 35.52 43.06 11.38
CA LYS A 382 36.05 44.27 10.84
C LYS A 382 35.75 45.47 11.73
N ALA A 383 34.56 45.60 12.26
CA ALA A 383 34.21 46.69 13.20
C ALA A 383 35.07 46.58 14.48
N ARG A 384 35.35 45.39 15.00
CA ARG A 384 36.20 45.21 16.16
C ARG A 384 37.68 45.48 15.87
N ALA A 385 38.20 45.00 14.75
CA ALA A 385 39.55 45.26 14.28
C ALA A 385 39.79 46.77 14.10
N HIS A 386 38.84 47.47 13.47
CA HIS A 386 38.90 48.94 13.27
C HIS A 386 39.06 49.72 14.58
N ILE A 387 38.32 49.30 15.64
CA ILE A 387 38.47 49.91 16.96
C ILE A 387 39.84 49.62 17.53
N LEU A 388 40.33 48.36 17.43
CA LEU A 388 41.64 47.99 17.98
C LEU A 388 42.80 48.64 17.21
N GLU A 389 42.71 48.82 15.90
CA GLU A 389 43.67 49.56 15.07
C GLU A 389 43.77 51.00 15.54
N GLY A 390 42.63 51.63 15.83
CA GLY A 390 42.59 52.99 16.38
C GLY A 390 43.23 53.07 17.76
N LEU A 391 42.92 52.06 18.64
CA LEU A 391 43.54 52.00 19.98
C LEU A 391 45.07 51.76 19.90
N LYS A 392 45.53 50.89 18.99
CA LYS A 392 46.97 50.69 18.79
C LYS A 392 47.67 51.95 18.34
N LYS A 393 47.13 52.58 17.29
CA LYS A 393 47.65 53.89 16.78
C LYS A 393 47.67 54.94 17.90
N ALA A 394 46.60 55.02 18.72
CA ALA A 394 46.55 55.96 19.85
C ALA A 394 47.60 55.63 20.92
N ILE A 395 47.91 54.37 21.18
CA ILE A 395 48.95 53.95 22.12
C ILE A 395 50.33 54.32 21.59
N ASP A 396 50.60 54.15 20.28
CA ASP A 396 51.86 54.49 19.65
C ASP A 396 52.19 55.99 19.73
N ILE A 397 51.17 56.87 19.79
CA ILE A 397 51.27 58.33 19.90
C ILE A 397 50.58 58.85 21.17
N ILE A 398 50.68 58.12 22.27
CA ILE A 398 49.83 58.30 23.48
C ILE A 398 50.02 59.66 24.09
N ASP A 399 51.22 60.22 24.09
CA ASP A 399 51.54 61.53 24.70
C ASP A 399 50.80 62.68 23.97
N ASP A 400 50.77 62.63 22.63
CA ASP A 400 50.05 63.59 21.82
C ASP A 400 48.53 63.48 22.01
N VAL A 401 48.01 62.23 22.04
CA VAL A 401 46.58 61.96 22.26
C VAL A 401 46.16 62.49 23.64
N ILE A 402 46.92 62.27 24.72
CA ILE A 402 46.64 62.77 26.05
C ILE A 402 46.70 64.32 26.06
N HIS A 403 47.67 64.92 25.37
CA HIS A 403 47.74 66.36 25.30
C HIS A 403 46.49 66.95 24.63
N THR A 404 46.06 66.43 23.51
CA THR A 404 44.87 66.89 22.77
C THR A 404 43.60 66.71 23.61
N ILE A 405 43.45 65.60 24.28
CA ILE A 405 42.25 65.34 25.13
C ILE A 405 42.21 66.36 26.28
N ARG A 406 43.37 66.68 26.92
CA ARG A 406 43.47 67.62 28.03
C ARG A 406 43.26 69.04 27.61
N ALA A 407 43.59 69.37 26.37
CA ALA A 407 43.41 70.72 25.81
C ALA A 407 41.96 71.00 25.40
N SER A 408 41.11 70.00 25.29
CA SER A 408 39.69 70.13 24.89
C SER A 408 38.81 70.49 26.12
N ASN A 409 37.72 71.21 25.92
CA ASN A 409 36.83 71.72 26.94
C ASN A 409 35.79 70.59 27.39
N ASP A 410 35.42 69.76 26.48
CA ASP A 410 34.46 68.62 26.72
C ASP A 410 34.81 67.40 25.91
N GLU A 411 34.02 66.33 26.12
CA GLU A 411 34.22 65.03 25.48
C GLU A 411 34.00 65.07 23.93
N ASP A 412 33.06 65.91 23.48
CA ASP A 412 32.74 66.00 22.05
C ASP A 412 33.81 66.79 21.30
N GLU A 413 34.32 67.91 21.90
CA GLU A 413 35.48 68.67 21.32
C GLU A 413 36.73 67.76 21.34
N ALA A 414 36.96 66.92 22.30
CA ALA A 414 38.05 65.97 22.32
C ALA A 414 37.98 64.94 21.18
N LYS A 415 36.80 64.42 20.92
CA LYS A 415 36.57 63.52 19.78
C LYS A 415 36.85 64.23 18.44
N ASP A 416 36.29 65.40 18.26
CA ASP A 416 36.47 66.19 17.03
C ASP A 416 37.96 66.58 16.77
N ASN A 417 38.68 66.89 17.83
CA ASN A 417 40.13 67.22 17.72
C ASN A 417 40.93 65.93 17.38
N LEU A 418 40.65 64.83 17.95
CA LEU A 418 41.27 63.54 17.63
C LEU A 418 41.04 63.14 16.19
N VAL A 419 39.82 63.37 15.64
CA VAL A 419 39.51 63.12 14.25
C VAL A 419 40.29 64.02 13.31
N LYS A 420 40.38 65.33 13.65
CA LYS A 420 41.05 66.38 12.82
C LYS A 420 42.55 66.24 12.84
N GLU A 421 43.16 66.00 14.01
CA GLU A 421 44.61 66.07 14.18
C GLU A 421 45.31 64.75 13.84
N PHE A 422 44.65 63.62 14.12
CA PHE A 422 45.29 62.32 13.98
C PHE A 422 44.62 61.43 12.96
N ASP A 423 43.58 61.91 12.22
CA ASP A 423 42.87 61.10 11.21
C ASP A 423 42.26 59.81 11.76
N PHE A 424 41.69 59.88 13.00
CA PHE A 424 40.87 58.82 13.55
C PHE A 424 39.47 58.92 13.03
N SER A 425 38.78 57.79 12.92
CA SER A 425 37.33 57.80 12.67
C SER A 425 36.58 58.22 13.96
N GLU A 426 35.35 58.70 13.86
CA GLU A 426 34.50 59.07 15.01
C GLU A 426 34.36 57.90 16.01
N ILE A 427 34.20 56.62 15.47
CA ILE A 427 34.12 55.43 16.26
C ILE A 427 35.42 55.17 17.02
N GLN A 428 36.58 55.37 16.39
CA GLN A 428 37.88 55.23 17.02
C GLN A 428 38.08 56.30 18.09
N ALA A 429 37.82 57.60 17.77
CA ALA A 429 37.92 58.68 18.71
C ALA A 429 37.05 58.49 19.95
N THR A 430 35.80 58.03 19.78
CA THR A 430 34.89 57.73 20.88
C THR A 430 35.46 56.64 21.79
N ASN A 431 36.04 55.55 21.22
CA ASN A 431 36.65 54.45 22.03
C ASN A 431 37.97 54.88 22.66
N ILE A 432 38.74 55.78 22.06
CA ILE A 432 39.98 56.36 22.63
C ILE A 432 39.64 57.23 23.84
N VAL A 433 38.69 58.13 23.74
CA VAL A 433 38.26 58.99 24.85
C VAL A 433 37.69 58.16 26.02
N ALA A 434 36.93 57.10 25.74
CA ALA A 434 36.41 56.18 26.71
C ALA A 434 37.45 55.21 27.30
N MET A 435 38.71 55.24 26.86
CA MET A 435 39.77 54.30 27.29
C MET A 435 40.18 54.54 28.72
N ARG A 436 40.18 53.45 29.53
CA ARG A 436 40.67 53.50 30.93
C ARG A 436 42.21 53.50 30.94
N LEU A 437 42.79 54.35 31.81
CA LEU A 437 44.26 54.44 31.97
C LEU A 437 44.92 53.04 32.25
N GLY A 438 44.23 52.10 32.90
CA GLY A 438 44.77 50.77 33.16
C GLY A 438 45.02 49.95 31.87
N ARG A 439 44.46 50.36 30.69
CA ARG A 439 44.77 49.70 29.41
C ARG A 439 46.10 50.10 28.82
N LEU A 440 46.78 51.07 29.36
CA LEU A 440 48.14 51.54 28.91
C LEU A 440 49.25 50.69 29.49
N THR A 441 48.98 49.69 30.25
CA THR A 441 50.03 48.76 30.78
C THR A 441 50.54 47.81 29.71
N GLY A 442 51.85 47.52 29.72
CA GLY A 442 52.48 46.71 28.67
C GLY A 442 51.77 45.36 28.41
N LEU A 443 51.30 44.69 29.46
CA LEU A 443 50.55 43.46 29.37
C LEU A 443 49.19 43.62 28.65
N GLN A 444 48.55 44.79 28.74
CA GLN A 444 47.29 45.07 27.99
C GLN A 444 47.51 45.47 26.54
N ILE A 445 48.64 46.10 26.25
CA ILE A 445 49.07 46.41 24.88
C ILE A 445 49.30 45.11 24.11
N GLU A 446 50.07 44.20 24.65
CA GLU A 446 50.29 42.87 24.07
C GLU A 446 48.97 42.12 23.81
N LYS A 447 48.01 42.18 24.71
CA LYS A 447 46.68 41.60 24.50
C LYS A 447 45.93 42.25 23.31
N ILE A 448 46.02 43.55 23.17
CA ILE A 448 45.39 44.30 22.01
C ILE A 448 46.04 43.85 20.71
N GLU A 449 47.37 43.70 20.68
CA GLU A 449 48.08 43.27 19.49
C GLU A 449 47.78 41.79 19.11
N ASN A 450 47.73 40.93 20.09
CA ASN A 450 47.34 39.55 19.88
C ASN A 450 45.89 39.43 19.37
N GLU A 451 44.93 40.12 20.03
CA GLU A 451 43.52 40.15 19.59
C GLU A 451 43.40 40.69 18.15
N LEU A 452 44.15 41.76 17.80
CA LEU A 452 44.16 42.32 16.46
C LEU A 452 44.72 41.33 15.42
N HIS A 453 45.75 40.62 15.76
CA HIS A 453 46.35 39.61 14.88
C HIS A 453 45.38 38.47 14.63
N GLU A 454 44.76 37.93 15.68
CA GLU A 454 43.71 36.89 15.60
C GLU A 454 42.55 37.34 14.73
N LEU A 455 42.09 38.58 14.91
CA LEU A 455 41.00 39.16 14.10
C LEU A 455 41.39 39.30 12.59
N HIS A 456 42.62 39.69 12.27
CA HIS A 456 43.08 39.78 10.89
C HIS A 456 43.12 38.39 10.23
N GLU A 457 43.59 37.36 10.92
CA GLU A 457 43.54 35.98 10.41
C GLU A 457 42.10 35.49 10.26
N GLN A 458 41.23 35.82 11.19
CA GLN A 458 39.76 35.51 11.10
C GLN A 458 39.14 36.24 9.91
N ILE A 459 39.44 37.53 9.69
CA ILE A 459 38.93 38.29 8.54
C ILE A 459 39.38 37.63 7.24
N LYS A 460 40.65 37.26 7.10
CA LYS A 460 41.17 36.58 5.90
C LYS A 460 40.44 35.28 5.64
N TYR A 461 40.21 34.48 6.70
CA TYR A 461 39.48 33.24 6.60
C TYR A 461 38.02 33.46 6.16
N LEU A 462 37.31 34.41 6.78
CA LEU A 462 35.93 34.73 6.42
C LEU A 462 35.81 35.28 4.99
N GLU A 463 36.78 36.08 4.54
CA GLU A 463 36.84 36.57 3.15
C GLU A 463 37.13 35.42 2.17
N SER A 464 37.90 34.41 2.55
CA SER A 464 38.17 33.24 1.70
C SER A 464 36.91 32.40 1.46
N ILE A 465 36.02 32.30 2.45
CA ILE A 465 34.72 31.62 2.31
C ILE A 465 33.84 32.32 1.25
N LEU A 466 33.81 33.64 1.28
CA LEU A 466 33.00 34.43 0.33
C LEU A 466 33.57 34.43 -1.09
N LYS A 467 34.88 34.20 -1.27
CA LYS A 467 35.56 34.24 -2.57
C LYS A 467 35.65 32.88 -3.25
N SER A 468 35.55 31.78 -2.51
CA SER A 468 35.76 30.41 -3.00
C SER A 468 34.61 29.47 -2.73
N GLU A 469 33.95 29.02 -3.79
CA GLU A 469 32.90 28.01 -3.68
C GLU A 469 33.43 26.66 -3.14
N ALA A 470 34.68 26.31 -3.42
CA ALA A 470 35.32 25.12 -2.89
C ALA A 470 35.45 25.14 -1.35
N VAL A 471 35.82 26.32 -0.78
CA VAL A 471 35.88 26.48 0.68
C VAL A 471 34.49 26.40 1.29
N LEU A 472 33.50 27.00 0.66
CA LEU A 472 32.08 26.90 1.09
C LEU A 472 31.60 25.46 1.09
N HIS A 473 31.92 24.68 0.05
CA HIS A 473 31.55 23.27 -0.02
C HIS A 473 32.26 22.42 1.06
N SER A 474 33.54 22.74 1.37
CA SER A 474 34.25 22.07 2.47
C SER A 474 33.53 22.29 3.80
N ILE A 475 33.14 23.55 4.10
CA ILE A 475 32.41 23.87 5.34
C ILE A 475 31.08 23.12 5.43
N ILE A 476 30.34 23.02 4.33
CA ILE A 476 29.07 22.28 4.30
C ILE A 476 29.33 20.79 4.57
N ASN A 477 30.38 20.21 3.98
CA ASN A 477 30.73 18.82 4.21
C ASN A 477 31.12 18.56 5.67
N ASP A 478 31.92 19.47 6.26
CA ASP A 478 32.32 19.37 7.67
C ASP A 478 31.10 19.43 8.60
N GLU A 479 30.14 20.33 8.30
CA GLU A 479 28.87 20.40 9.04
C GLU A 479 28.03 19.11 8.91
N PHE A 480 28.01 18.48 7.72
CA PHE A 480 27.32 17.22 7.52
C PHE A 480 28.00 16.09 8.30
N ASP A 481 29.32 16.05 8.33
CA ASP A 481 30.07 15.06 9.11
C ASP A 481 29.83 15.21 10.62
N GLU A 482 29.78 16.45 11.13
CA GLU A 482 29.44 16.74 12.52
C GLU A 482 28.02 16.23 12.89
N VAL A 483 27.03 16.47 12.03
CA VAL A 483 25.67 15.98 12.22
C VAL A 483 25.63 14.44 12.18
N MET A 484 26.30 13.81 11.20
CA MET A 484 26.35 12.35 11.09
C MET A 484 26.98 11.70 12.34
N LEU A 485 28.03 12.27 12.89
CA LEU A 485 28.65 11.80 14.14
C LEU A 485 27.71 11.94 15.34
N SER A 486 26.86 12.97 15.34
CA SER A 486 25.93 13.23 16.45
C SER A 486 24.70 12.34 16.44
N TYR A 487 24.31 11.81 15.28
CA TYR A 487 23.04 11.08 15.08
C TYR A 487 23.26 9.75 14.34
N THR A 488 24.03 8.82 14.94
CA THR A 488 24.22 7.46 14.40
C THR A 488 22.94 6.65 14.59
N ASN A 489 22.08 6.62 13.57
CA ASN A 489 20.85 5.87 13.59
C ASN A 489 20.86 4.77 12.51
N LYS A 490 20.61 3.52 12.92
CA LYS A 490 20.41 2.41 11.99
C LYS A 490 19.05 2.56 11.29
N ARG A 491 18.94 2.05 10.08
CA ARG A 491 17.67 1.88 9.37
C ARG A 491 16.73 1.01 10.20
N ARG A 492 15.47 1.44 10.32
CA ARG A 492 14.39 0.70 11.00
C ARG A 492 13.58 -0.14 10.03
N THR A 493 13.24 0.43 8.86
CA THR A 493 12.40 -0.22 7.85
C THR A 493 13.24 -1.14 6.96
N GLU A 494 12.85 -2.39 6.86
CA GLU A 494 13.45 -3.36 5.95
C GLU A 494 12.96 -3.16 4.52
N ILE A 495 13.76 -3.59 3.54
CA ILE A 495 13.42 -3.47 2.11
C ILE A 495 13.52 -4.87 1.52
N GLU A 496 12.41 -5.34 0.97
CA GLU A 496 12.37 -6.60 0.21
C GLU A 496 12.03 -6.31 -1.25
N ASP A 497 12.64 -7.06 -2.15
CA ASP A 497 12.26 -6.99 -3.54
C ASP A 497 10.82 -7.50 -3.70
N ASP A 498 10.02 -6.80 -4.51
CA ASP A 498 8.69 -7.28 -4.85
C ASP A 498 8.89 -8.52 -5.76
N TYR A 499 9.05 -9.65 -5.13
CA TYR A 499 8.68 -10.89 -5.80
C TYR A 499 7.16 -10.74 -5.93
N ASP A 500 6.70 -10.35 -7.12
CA ASP A 500 5.29 -10.38 -7.49
C ASP A 500 4.63 -11.53 -6.77
N ASP A 501 3.60 -11.24 -5.98
CA ASP A 501 2.86 -12.18 -5.17
C ASP A 501 3.31 -13.62 -5.45
N ILE A 502 4.16 -14.21 -4.58
CA ILE A 502 4.29 -15.67 -4.58
C ILE A 502 2.87 -16.09 -4.33
N ASP A 503 2.19 -16.39 -5.41
CA ASP A 503 0.78 -16.78 -5.35
C ASP A 503 0.79 -17.97 -4.40
N ILE A 504 -0.11 -18.00 -3.43
CA ILE A 504 -0.31 -19.19 -2.56
C ILE A 504 -0.31 -20.44 -3.44
N GLU A 505 -0.66 -20.25 -4.71
CA GLU A 505 -0.67 -21.23 -5.77
C GLU A 505 0.71 -21.84 -6.06
N ASP A 506 1.79 -21.05 -5.99
CA ASP A 506 3.18 -21.53 -6.25
C ASP A 506 3.73 -22.39 -5.10
N LEU A 507 3.17 -22.26 -3.90
CA LEU A 507 3.52 -23.06 -2.73
C LEU A 507 2.72 -24.38 -2.63
N ILE A 508 1.68 -24.56 -3.42
CA ILE A 508 0.81 -25.73 -3.42
C ILE A 508 1.13 -26.59 -4.64
N PRO A 509 1.44 -27.88 -4.47
CA PRO A 509 1.69 -28.76 -5.61
C PRO A 509 0.45 -28.82 -6.53
N ASN A 510 0.70 -28.73 -7.85
CA ASN A 510 -0.37 -28.83 -8.83
C ASN A 510 -0.69 -30.28 -9.14
N GLU A 511 -1.63 -30.85 -8.40
CA GLU A 511 -2.01 -32.28 -8.48
C GLU A 511 -3.44 -32.45 -9.01
N PRO A 512 -3.71 -33.55 -9.74
CA PRO A 512 -5.06 -33.85 -10.19
C PRO A 512 -5.96 -34.28 -9.05
N MET A 513 -7.07 -33.58 -8.88
CA MET A 513 -8.06 -33.73 -7.82
C MET A 513 -9.43 -34.16 -8.38
N VAL A 514 -10.21 -34.87 -7.58
CA VAL A 514 -11.63 -35.11 -7.80
C VAL A 514 -12.42 -34.20 -6.86
N VAL A 515 -13.23 -33.34 -7.39
CA VAL A 515 -14.14 -32.51 -6.61
C VAL A 515 -15.54 -33.15 -6.66
N THR A 516 -16.16 -33.33 -5.48
CA THR A 516 -17.50 -33.89 -5.34
C THR A 516 -18.43 -32.89 -4.66
N ILE A 517 -19.67 -32.81 -5.16
CA ILE A 517 -20.74 -32.02 -4.57
C ILE A 517 -21.96 -32.92 -4.35
N THR A 518 -22.53 -32.85 -3.15
CA THR A 518 -23.76 -33.57 -2.82
C THR A 518 -25.00 -32.73 -3.12
N HIS A 519 -26.16 -33.37 -3.19
CA HIS A 519 -27.44 -32.70 -3.41
C HIS A 519 -27.77 -31.62 -2.36
N ARG A 520 -27.33 -31.83 -1.12
CA ARG A 520 -27.43 -30.82 -0.05
C ARG A 520 -26.35 -29.76 -0.07
N GLY A 521 -25.50 -29.76 -1.09
CA GLY A 521 -24.48 -28.72 -1.32
C GLY A 521 -23.21 -28.89 -0.45
N TYR A 522 -22.83 -30.10 -0.06
CA TYR A 522 -21.53 -30.34 0.57
C TYR A 522 -20.47 -30.58 -0.50
N ILE A 523 -19.34 -29.91 -0.39
CA ILE A 523 -18.23 -29.99 -1.33
C ILE A 523 -16.95 -30.48 -0.62
N LYS A 524 -16.15 -31.25 -1.33
CA LYS A 524 -14.81 -31.68 -0.94
C LYS A 524 -13.95 -31.93 -2.16
N ARG A 525 -12.62 -31.89 -1.99
CA ARG A 525 -11.66 -32.41 -2.96
C ARG A 525 -10.95 -33.65 -2.41
N VAL A 526 -10.59 -34.55 -3.31
CA VAL A 526 -9.88 -35.81 -2.98
C VAL A 526 -8.85 -36.06 -4.08
N PRO A 527 -7.59 -36.43 -3.77
CA PRO A 527 -6.60 -36.76 -4.79
C PRO A 527 -7.11 -37.84 -5.75
N LEU A 528 -6.94 -37.65 -7.05
CA LEU A 528 -7.41 -38.62 -8.07
C LEU A 528 -6.81 -40.00 -7.88
N ALA A 529 -5.57 -40.09 -7.40
CA ALA A 529 -4.88 -41.34 -7.09
C ALA A 529 -5.64 -42.22 -6.06
N SER A 530 -6.54 -41.65 -5.25
CA SER A 530 -7.36 -42.38 -4.27
C SER A 530 -8.47 -43.21 -4.91
N TYR A 531 -8.71 -43.11 -6.22
CA TYR A 531 -9.74 -43.87 -6.94
C TYR A 531 -9.10 -44.94 -7.83
N GLU A 532 -9.46 -46.24 -7.59
CA GLU A 532 -8.99 -47.36 -8.41
C GLU A 532 -9.90 -47.64 -9.61
N LYS A 533 -9.32 -48.10 -10.73
CA LYS A 533 -10.05 -48.58 -11.92
C LYS A 533 -10.87 -49.85 -11.63
N GLN A 534 -12.11 -49.91 -12.14
CA GLN A 534 -12.98 -51.10 -12.14
C GLN A 534 -13.21 -51.56 -13.60
N LYS A 535 -13.18 -52.89 -13.81
CA LYS A 535 -13.56 -53.50 -15.09
C LYS A 535 -15.07 -53.40 -15.34
N ARG A 536 -15.51 -53.44 -16.60
CA ARG A 536 -16.92 -53.40 -17.02
C ARG A 536 -17.76 -54.42 -16.22
N GLY A 537 -18.87 -53.99 -15.60
CA GLY A 537 -19.74 -54.85 -14.78
C GLY A 537 -19.27 -55.03 -13.33
N GLY A 538 -18.22 -54.33 -12.88
CA GLY A 538 -17.75 -54.37 -11.49
C GLY A 538 -18.77 -53.80 -10.50
N LYS A 539 -18.70 -54.25 -9.22
CA LYS A 539 -19.45 -53.65 -8.11
C LYS A 539 -18.73 -52.41 -7.65
N GLY A 540 -19.38 -51.25 -7.70
CA GLY A 540 -18.79 -49.97 -7.28
C GLY A 540 -18.33 -49.96 -5.83
N LYS A 541 -17.29 -49.16 -5.53
CA LYS A 541 -16.89 -48.87 -4.13
C LYS A 541 -17.65 -47.65 -3.63
N THR A 542 -17.94 -47.58 -2.34
CA THR A 542 -18.58 -46.43 -1.71
C THR A 542 -17.68 -45.20 -1.86
N ALA A 543 -18.17 -44.19 -2.53
CA ALA A 543 -17.41 -42.97 -2.85
C ALA A 543 -17.47 -41.93 -1.73
N VAL A 544 -18.57 -41.90 -0.98
CA VAL A 544 -18.80 -40.92 0.08
C VAL A 544 -19.75 -41.52 1.10
N THR A 545 -19.51 -41.27 2.40
CA THR A 545 -20.54 -41.41 3.41
C THR A 545 -21.33 -40.10 3.44
N THR A 546 -22.55 -40.12 2.97
CA THR A 546 -23.44 -38.95 2.99
C THR A 546 -24.25 -38.91 4.27
N TYR A 547 -24.94 -37.82 4.56
CA TYR A 547 -25.99 -37.75 5.57
C TYR A 547 -27.20 -38.59 5.10
N GLU A 548 -28.08 -39.00 6.04
CA GLU A 548 -29.35 -39.62 5.68
C GLU A 548 -30.09 -38.72 4.67
N ASP A 549 -30.54 -39.28 3.55
CA ASP A 549 -31.20 -38.62 2.43
C ASP A 549 -30.34 -37.64 1.58
N ASP A 550 -29.01 -37.76 1.60
CA ASP A 550 -28.10 -37.02 0.72
C ASP A 550 -27.38 -37.95 -0.25
N PHE A 551 -27.05 -37.46 -1.46
CA PHE A 551 -26.32 -38.22 -2.48
C PHE A 551 -25.41 -37.29 -3.29
N ILE A 552 -24.36 -37.85 -3.90
CA ILE A 552 -23.51 -37.10 -4.78
C ILE A 552 -24.27 -36.73 -6.04
N GLU A 553 -24.43 -35.45 -6.29
CA GLU A 553 -25.09 -34.92 -7.48
C GLU A 553 -24.12 -34.66 -8.60
N LYS A 554 -22.94 -34.11 -8.29
CA LYS A 554 -21.91 -33.72 -9.29
C LYS A 554 -20.52 -34.12 -8.81
N PHE A 555 -19.68 -34.54 -9.74
CA PHE A 555 -18.26 -34.70 -9.54
C PHE A 555 -17.50 -34.38 -10.85
N PHE A 556 -16.27 -33.93 -10.74
CA PHE A 556 -15.42 -33.60 -11.89
C PHE A 556 -13.96 -33.63 -11.47
N THR A 557 -13.06 -33.75 -12.44
CA THR A 557 -11.63 -33.72 -12.24
C THR A 557 -11.07 -32.37 -12.63
N CYS A 558 -10.14 -31.88 -11.87
CA CYS A 558 -9.45 -30.60 -12.07
C CYS A 558 -8.09 -30.66 -11.35
N ASN A 559 -7.21 -29.71 -11.65
CA ASN A 559 -5.95 -29.56 -10.94
C ASN A 559 -6.10 -28.62 -9.75
N THR A 560 -5.20 -28.72 -8.78
CA THR A 560 -5.22 -27.91 -7.55
C THR A 560 -5.22 -26.41 -7.83
N HIS A 561 -4.53 -25.96 -8.87
CA HIS A 561 -4.40 -24.55 -9.26
C HIS A 561 -5.55 -24.01 -10.11
N ASP A 562 -6.43 -24.88 -10.61
CA ASP A 562 -7.54 -24.45 -11.45
C ASP A 562 -8.50 -23.51 -10.70
N THR A 563 -9.11 -22.61 -11.45
CA THR A 563 -10.21 -21.78 -10.95
C THR A 563 -11.53 -22.46 -11.28
N LEU A 564 -12.37 -22.68 -10.30
CA LEU A 564 -13.72 -23.22 -10.52
C LEU A 564 -14.71 -22.09 -10.67
N LEU A 565 -15.44 -22.11 -11.78
CA LEU A 565 -16.56 -21.24 -12.03
C LEU A 565 -17.84 -21.96 -11.59
N PHE A 566 -18.51 -21.44 -10.58
CA PHE A 566 -19.78 -21.97 -10.08
C PHE A 566 -20.91 -21.16 -10.68
N VAL A 567 -21.68 -21.81 -11.54
CA VAL A 567 -22.86 -21.17 -12.16
C VAL A 567 -24.12 -21.70 -11.49
N THR A 568 -24.96 -20.78 -10.99
CA THR A 568 -26.15 -21.16 -10.22
C THR A 568 -27.39 -21.29 -11.13
N ASP A 569 -28.43 -21.93 -10.60
CA ASP A 569 -29.75 -22.07 -11.21
C ASP A 569 -30.38 -20.71 -11.56
N ARG A 570 -29.99 -19.66 -10.83
CA ARG A 570 -30.43 -18.26 -11.05
C ARG A 570 -29.59 -17.47 -12.06
N GLY A 571 -28.60 -18.15 -12.67
CA GLY A 571 -27.71 -17.50 -13.64
C GLY A 571 -26.67 -16.55 -13.04
N GLN A 572 -26.34 -16.71 -11.76
CA GLN A 572 -25.20 -16.06 -11.13
C GLN A 572 -23.94 -16.91 -11.34
N LEU A 573 -22.78 -16.26 -11.39
CA LEU A 573 -21.47 -16.92 -11.49
C LEU A 573 -20.58 -16.46 -10.36
N HIS A 574 -20.07 -17.44 -9.61
CA HIS A 574 -19.05 -17.29 -8.56
C HIS A 574 -17.79 -18.04 -8.97
N TRP A 575 -16.65 -17.71 -8.38
CA TRP A 575 -15.42 -18.44 -8.63
C TRP A 575 -14.67 -18.78 -7.32
N LEU A 576 -13.94 -19.89 -7.34
CA LEU A 576 -13.13 -20.36 -6.22
C LEU A 576 -11.93 -21.15 -6.76
N LYS A 577 -10.75 -20.93 -6.21
CA LYS A 577 -9.57 -21.75 -6.48
C LYS A 577 -9.73 -23.15 -5.87
N VAL A 578 -9.34 -24.21 -6.59
CA VAL A 578 -9.49 -25.60 -6.15
C VAL A 578 -8.78 -25.86 -4.82
N TYR A 579 -7.59 -25.29 -4.61
CA TYR A 579 -6.87 -25.45 -3.35
C TYR A 579 -7.61 -24.90 -2.12
N ARG A 580 -8.59 -24.02 -2.29
CA ARG A 580 -9.44 -23.52 -1.19
C ARG A 580 -10.56 -24.45 -0.79
N ILE A 581 -10.84 -25.48 -1.60
CA ILE A 581 -11.82 -26.50 -1.26
C ILE A 581 -11.18 -27.42 -0.22
N PRO A 582 -11.88 -27.73 0.89
CA PRO A 582 -11.34 -28.63 1.91
C PRO A 582 -10.97 -29.98 1.33
N GLU A 583 -9.73 -30.42 1.60
CA GLU A 583 -9.31 -31.77 1.30
C GLU A 583 -9.94 -32.76 2.30
N GLY A 584 -10.40 -33.86 1.81
CA GLY A 584 -11.01 -34.87 2.64
C GLY A 584 -10.66 -36.28 2.19
N SER A 585 -10.75 -37.25 3.11
CA SER A 585 -10.69 -38.66 2.72
C SER A 585 -11.86 -39.01 1.79
N ARG A 586 -11.75 -40.11 1.06
CA ARG A 586 -12.81 -40.59 0.18
C ARG A 586 -14.19 -40.74 0.90
N THR A 587 -14.19 -41.08 2.18
CA THR A 587 -15.40 -41.26 3.00
C THR A 587 -15.83 -40.02 3.78
N ALA A 588 -15.07 -38.95 3.76
CA ALA A 588 -15.42 -37.70 4.46
C ALA A 588 -16.67 -37.04 3.87
N LYS A 589 -17.46 -36.35 4.70
CA LYS A 589 -18.74 -35.72 4.31
C LYS A 589 -18.57 -34.39 3.55
N GLY A 590 -17.39 -33.73 3.59
CA GLY A 590 -17.12 -32.42 3.00
C GLY A 590 -17.62 -31.24 3.85
N LYS A 591 -17.50 -30.00 3.31
CA LYS A 591 -18.05 -28.78 3.91
C LYS A 591 -19.17 -28.21 3.04
N ALA A 592 -20.11 -27.48 3.63
CA ALA A 592 -21.21 -26.87 2.88
C ALA A 592 -20.66 -25.74 1.97
N VAL A 593 -21.05 -25.74 0.71
CA VAL A 593 -20.62 -24.75 -0.30
C VAL A 593 -20.98 -23.31 0.09
N VAL A 594 -22.11 -23.14 0.79
CA VAL A 594 -22.54 -21.82 1.31
C VAL A 594 -21.54 -21.21 2.29
N ASN A 595 -20.63 -21.99 2.86
CA ASN A 595 -19.54 -21.50 3.70
C ASN A 595 -18.29 -21.08 2.89
N LEU A 596 -18.25 -21.40 1.59
CA LEU A 596 -17.15 -21.09 0.67
C LEU A 596 -17.54 -20.02 -0.34
N LEU A 597 -18.84 -19.94 -0.67
CA LEU A 597 -19.41 -18.99 -1.65
C LEU A 597 -20.55 -18.21 -0.99
N ASN A 598 -20.65 -16.92 -1.27
CA ASN A 598 -21.74 -16.07 -0.79
C ASN A 598 -23.00 -16.29 -1.65
N LEU A 599 -23.67 -17.44 -1.45
CA LEU A 599 -24.91 -17.77 -2.16
C LEU A 599 -26.13 -17.12 -1.48
N VAL A 600 -27.12 -16.73 -2.29
CA VAL A 600 -28.41 -16.25 -1.78
C VAL A 600 -29.24 -17.44 -1.26
N ALA A 601 -30.18 -17.19 -0.35
CA ALA A 601 -31.05 -18.25 0.18
C ALA A 601 -31.80 -19.00 -0.95
N ASN A 602 -31.75 -20.34 -0.93
CA ASN A 602 -32.34 -21.26 -1.91
C ASN A 602 -31.72 -21.19 -3.32
N GLU A 603 -30.51 -20.71 -3.47
CA GLU A 603 -29.77 -20.75 -4.72
C GLU A 603 -28.96 -22.05 -4.80
N GLN A 604 -29.03 -22.74 -5.96
CA GLN A 604 -28.39 -24.03 -6.19
C GLN A 604 -27.31 -23.95 -7.27
N ILE A 605 -26.19 -24.65 -7.08
CA ILE A 605 -25.11 -24.73 -8.07
C ILE A 605 -25.49 -25.72 -9.14
N GLN A 606 -25.67 -25.27 -10.37
CA GLN A 606 -26.03 -26.08 -11.53
C GLN A 606 -24.84 -26.53 -12.33
N SER A 607 -23.84 -25.69 -12.52
CA SER A 607 -22.65 -26.03 -13.28
C SER A 607 -21.40 -25.56 -12.57
N ILE A 608 -20.35 -26.41 -12.67
CA ILE A 608 -19.02 -26.11 -12.15
C ILE A 608 -18.05 -26.40 -13.28
N ILE A 609 -17.23 -25.40 -13.58
CA ILE A 609 -16.36 -25.44 -14.77
C ILE A 609 -14.96 -25.06 -14.33
N PRO A 610 -13.97 -25.94 -14.43
CA PRO A 610 -12.58 -25.58 -14.20
C PRO A 610 -12.07 -24.71 -15.35
N THR A 611 -11.30 -23.69 -15.03
CA THR A 611 -10.56 -22.89 -16.01
C THR A 611 -9.19 -22.52 -15.45
N THR A 612 -8.22 -22.49 -16.36
CA THR A 612 -6.85 -22.07 -16.02
C THR A 612 -6.64 -20.57 -16.26
N ASP A 613 -7.40 -19.97 -17.19
CA ASP A 613 -7.26 -18.57 -17.60
C ASP A 613 -8.62 -17.95 -17.99
N PHE A 614 -8.64 -16.61 -18.18
CA PHE A 614 -9.78 -15.83 -18.63
C PHE A 614 -9.49 -15.15 -19.98
N SER A 615 -8.97 -15.91 -20.93
CA SER A 615 -8.60 -15.45 -22.27
C SER A 615 -9.81 -14.92 -23.07
N GLU A 616 -9.60 -13.89 -23.90
CA GLU A 616 -10.57 -13.37 -24.86
C GLU A 616 -10.89 -14.36 -25.99
N GLU A 617 -10.05 -15.35 -26.22
CA GLU A 617 -10.23 -16.37 -27.23
C GLU A 617 -11.23 -17.45 -26.81
N LYS A 618 -11.63 -17.47 -25.54
CA LYS A 618 -12.59 -18.43 -24.98
C LYS A 618 -13.92 -17.79 -24.70
N SER A 619 -15.00 -18.53 -24.89
CA SER A 619 -16.37 -18.10 -24.57
C SER A 619 -17.03 -19.09 -23.62
N LEU A 620 -17.86 -18.59 -22.72
CA LEU A 620 -18.72 -19.39 -21.86
C LEU A 620 -20.11 -19.53 -22.51
N VAL A 621 -20.51 -20.77 -22.76
CA VAL A 621 -21.80 -21.09 -23.40
C VAL A 621 -22.73 -21.65 -22.34
N PHE A 622 -23.88 -21.02 -22.15
CA PHE A 622 -24.90 -21.36 -21.17
C PHE A 622 -26.08 -22.06 -21.85
N PHE A 623 -26.62 -23.08 -21.21
CA PHE A 623 -27.78 -23.84 -21.69
C PHE A 623 -28.84 -23.90 -20.58
N THR A 624 -30.07 -23.57 -20.92
CA THR A 624 -31.18 -23.56 -19.97
C THR A 624 -32.10 -24.76 -20.14
N LYS A 625 -32.88 -25.05 -19.12
CA LYS A 625 -33.86 -26.12 -19.08
C LYS A 625 -34.92 -26.00 -20.20
N LYS A 626 -35.32 -24.78 -20.53
CA LYS A 626 -36.26 -24.49 -21.63
C LYS A 626 -35.62 -24.42 -23.02
N GLY A 627 -34.32 -24.78 -23.11
CA GLY A 627 -33.63 -24.90 -24.38
C GLY A 627 -33.12 -23.56 -24.94
N VAL A 628 -32.90 -22.57 -24.12
CA VAL A 628 -32.22 -21.34 -24.48
C VAL A 628 -30.70 -21.57 -24.43
N VAL A 629 -29.96 -20.94 -25.35
CA VAL A 629 -28.50 -20.94 -25.41
C VAL A 629 -27.98 -19.51 -25.43
N LYS A 630 -26.88 -19.27 -24.73
CA LYS A 630 -26.22 -17.97 -24.70
C LYS A 630 -24.69 -18.16 -24.75
N ARG A 631 -23.98 -17.32 -25.49
CA ARG A 631 -22.55 -17.27 -25.56
C ARG A 631 -22.04 -15.91 -25.04
N THR A 632 -21.05 -15.90 -24.17
CA THR A 632 -20.43 -14.70 -23.57
C THR A 632 -18.93 -14.92 -23.52
N ASN A 633 -18.15 -13.92 -23.89
CA ASN A 633 -16.67 -14.00 -23.81
C ASN A 633 -16.23 -14.25 -22.36
N LEU A 634 -15.24 -15.14 -22.17
CA LEU A 634 -14.76 -15.55 -20.86
C LEU A 634 -14.07 -14.41 -20.10
N SER A 635 -13.42 -13.48 -20.81
CA SER A 635 -12.76 -12.29 -20.22
C SER A 635 -13.75 -11.38 -19.48
N GLU A 636 -15.02 -11.38 -19.84
CA GLU A 636 -16.05 -10.64 -19.11
C GLU A 636 -16.25 -11.10 -17.65
N PHE A 637 -15.70 -12.26 -17.30
CA PHE A 637 -15.79 -12.86 -15.97
C PHE A 637 -14.45 -12.81 -15.21
N SER A 638 -13.42 -12.14 -15.68
CA SER A 638 -12.11 -12.04 -15.03
C SER A 638 -12.16 -11.28 -13.69
N ASN A 639 -13.05 -10.28 -13.58
CA ASN A 639 -13.23 -9.45 -12.38
C ASN A 639 -14.53 -9.80 -11.65
N ILE A 640 -14.53 -10.94 -10.94
CA ILE A 640 -15.69 -11.39 -10.16
C ILE A 640 -15.62 -10.81 -8.75
N ARG A 641 -16.72 -10.21 -8.29
CA ARG A 641 -16.87 -9.71 -6.92
C ARG A 641 -17.23 -10.85 -5.96
N SER A 642 -16.96 -10.69 -4.67
CA SER A 642 -17.27 -11.71 -3.63
C SER A 642 -18.73 -12.19 -3.63
N ASN A 643 -19.66 -11.35 -4.08
CA ASN A 643 -21.10 -11.69 -4.18
C ASN A 643 -21.49 -12.31 -5.53
N GLY A 644 -20.52 -12.72 -6.35
CA GLY A 644 -20.76 -13.21 -7.70
C GLY A 644 -21.14 -12.13 -8.71
N VAL A 645 -21.35 -12.55 -9.97
CA VAL A 645 -21.82 -11.67 -11.05
C VAL A 645 -22.93 -12.35 -11.83
N LYS A 646 -23.86 -11.56 -12.33
CA LYS A 646 -24.94 -12.07 -13.21
C LYS A 646 -24.32 -12.53 -14.53
N ALA A 647 -24.53 -13.80 -14.89
CA ALA A 647 -23.99 -14.40 -16.10
C ALA A 647 -25.04 -14.55 -17.22
N ILE A 648 -26.29 -14.76 -16.85
CA ILE A 648 -27.43 -14.86 -17.78
C ILE A 648 -28.70 -14.34 -17.11
N SER A 649 -29.59 -13.69 -17.83
CA SER A 649 -30.95 -13.39 -17.37
C SER A 649 -31.89 -14.52 -17.74
N LEU A 650 -32.51 -15.15 -16.74
CA LEU A 650 -33.47 -16.23 -16.87
C LEU A 650 -34.88 -15.70 -16.75
N ASP A 651 -35.86 -16.38 -17.40
CA ASP A 651 -37.26 -16.17 -17.11
C ASP A 651 -37.64 -16.86 -15.80
N ASP A 652 -38.74 -16.43 -15.14
CA ASP A 652 -39.10 -16.87 -13.80
C ASP A 652 -39.34 -18.40 -13.68
N ASP A 653 -39.65 -19.06 -14.77
CA ASP A 653 -39.95 -20.48 -14.88
C ASP A 653 -38.90 -21.27 -15.67
N ASP A 654 -37.69 -20.67 -15.90
CA ASP A 654 -36.53 -21.31 -16.51
C ASP A 654 -35.38 -21.42 -15.51
N SER A 655 -34.50 -22.37 -15.71
CA SER A 655 -33.30 -22.56 -14.92
C SER A 655 -32.12 -22.95 -15.78
N LEU A 656 -30.92 -22.63 -15.36
CA LEU A 656 -29.70 -23.07 -16.03
C LEU A 656 -29.49 -24.56 -15.77
N ILE A 657 -29.11 -25.30 -16.82
CA ILE A 657 -28.76 -26.75 -16.72
C ILE A 657 -27.25 -26.93 -16.72
N THR A 658 -26.56 -26.31 -17.65
CA THR A 658 -25.10 -26.44 -17.76
C THR A 658 -24.50 -25.24 -18.44
N ALA A 659 -23.20 -25.01 -18.18
CA ALA A 659 -22.38 -24.10 -18.93
C ALA A 659 -21.09 -24.82 -19.36
N LYS A 660 -20.51 -24.44 -20.51
CA LYS A 660 -19.29 -25.02 -21.06
C LYS A 660 -18.36 -23.92 -21.57
N ILE A 661 -17.05 -24.11 -21.47
CA ILE A 661 -16.08 -23.23 -22.12
C ILE A 661 -15.88 -23.71 -23.56
N ALA A 662 -16.04 -22.81 -24.51
CA ALA A 662 -15.76 -23.03 -25.92
C ALA A 662 -14.56 -22.17 -26.34
N ASP A 663 -13.60 -22.78 -26.99
CA ASP A 663 -12.44 -22.17 -27.65
C ASP A 663 -12.67 -22.08 -29.18
N GLN A 664 -11.66 -21.60 -29.90
CA GLN A 664 -11.72 -21.41 -31.37
C GLN A 664 -11.85 -22.71 -32.17
N ASN A 665 -11.58 -23.88 -31.57
CA ASN A 665 -11.66 -25.18 -32.25
C ASN A 665 -13.09 -25.73 -32.25
N ILE A 666 -13.97 -25.20 -31.43
CA ILE A 666 -15.36 -25.67 -31.31
C ILE A 666 -16.20 -25.16 -32.47
N ARG A 667 -16.78 -26.11 -33.22
CA ARG A 667 -17.60 -25.81 -34.38
C ARG A 667 -19.11 -25.91 -34.11
N TYR A 668 -19.51 -26.88 -33.26
CA TYR A 668 -20.93 -27.15 -33.06
C TYR A 668 -21.33 -27.17 -31.60
N LEU A 669 -22.59 -26.81 -31.38
CA LEU A 669 -23.26 -26.96 -30.08
C LEU A 669 -24.24 -28.14 -30.21
N PHE A 670 -24.30 -28.96 -29.14
CA PHE A 670 -25.15 -30.14 -29.04
C PHE A 670 -26.01 -30.05 -27.79
N ILE A 671 -27.33 -30.14 -27.96
CA ILE A 671 -28.29 -30.10 -26.85
C ILE A 671 -29.05 -31.43 -26.82
N MET A 672 -29.12 -32.07 -25.64
CA MET A 672 -29.81 -33.31 -25.36
C MET A 672 -31.00 -33.08 -24.46
N THR A 673 -32.15 -33.67 -24.79
CA THR A 673 -33.34 -33.61 -23.95
C THR A 673 -33.56 -34.94 -23.18
N LYS A 674 -34.35 -34.85 -22.15
CA LYS A 674 -34.72 -35.97 -21.26
C LYS A 674 -35.40 -37.09 -22.03
N MET A 675 -36.25 -36.77 -23.02
CA MET A 675 -36.95 -37.77 -23.86
C MET A 675 -36.10 -38.17 -25.08
N SER A 676 -34.77 -38.06 -25.00
CA SER A 676 -33.84 -38.52 -26.03
C SER A 676 -33.91 -37.74 -27.38
N GLN A 677 -34.41 -36.52 -27.37
CA GLN A 677 -34.35 -35.62 -28.52
C GLN A 677 -33.05 -34.83 -28.46
N CYS A 678 -32.37 -34.63 -29.62
CA CYS A 678 -31.14 -33.85 -29.65
C CYS A 678 -31.07 -32.93 -30.86
N ILE A 679 -30.31 -31.87 -30.77
CA ILE A 679 -30.04 -30.95 -31.88
C ILE A 679 -28.56 -30.61 -31.91
N LYS A 680 -27.98 -30.61 -33.14
CA LYS A 680 -26.61 -30.14 -33.45
C LYS A 680 -26.71 -28.94 -34.38
N PHE A 681 -26.05 -27.85 -34.08
CA PHE A 681 -25.99 -26.63 -34.90
C PHE A 681 -24.65 -25.90 -34.72
N GLU A 682 -24.26 -25.08 -35.69
CA GLU A 682 -23.01 -24.31 -35.67
C GLU A 682 -23.00 -23.30 -34.51
N ILE A 683 -21.88 -23.20 -33.80
CA ILE A 683 -21.69 -22.27 -32.70
C ILE A 683 -21.84 -20.80 -33.14
N GLU A 684 -21.47 -20.50 -34.38
CA GLU A 684 -21.58 -19.17 -34.99
C GLU A 684 -23.03 -18.68 -35.10
N LYS A 685 -23.99 -19.59 -35.10
CA LYS A 685 -25.42 -19.24 -35.04
C LYS A 685 -25.81 -18.65 -33.66
N THR A 686 -24.90 -18.71 -32.69
CA THR A 686 -25.06 -18.10 -31.37
C THR A 686 -24.05 -16.98 -31.25
N ARG A 687 -24.49 -15.74 -31.54
CA ARG A 687 -23.63 -14.54 -31.43
C ARG A 687 -23.22 -14.30 -29.98
N ASP A 688 -22.06 -13.68 -29.77
CA ASP A 688 -21.62 -13.24 -28.45
C ASP A 688 -22.54 -12.18 -27.88
N GLN A 689 -22.83 -12.27 -26.58
CA GLN A 689 -23.75 -11.42 -25.88
C GLN A 689 -23.17 -11.05 -24.50
N GLY A 690 -23.39 -9.81 -24.04
CA GLY A 690 -22.97 -9.36 -22.73
C GLY A 690 -23.70 -10.11 -21.59
N ARG A 691 -23.16 -10.03 -20.38
CA ARG A 691 -23.58 -10.81 -19.19
C ARG A 691 -25.08 -10.73 -18.89
N ASN A 692 -25.71 -9.57 -19.06
CA ASN A 692 -27.09 -9.31 -18.62
C ASN A 692 -28.19 -9.71 -19.64
N THR A 693 -27.88 -10.44 -20.69
CA THR A 693 -28.83 -10.83 -21.75
C THR A 693 -29.47 -12.20 -21.46
N ARG A 694 -30.62 -12.49 -22.10
CA ARG A 694 -31.34 -13.76 -21.92
C ARG A 694 -30.82 -14.90 -22.80
N GLY A 695 -30.14 -14.62 -23.89
CA GLY A 695 -29.76 -15.63 -24.86
C GLY A 695 -30.79 -15.80 -25.99
N VAL A 696 -30.70 -16.91 -26.74
CA VAL A 696 -31.51 -17.21 -27.91
C VAL A 696 -31.99 -18.68 -27.86
N ARG A 697 -33.10 -19.00 -28.53
CA ARG A 697 -33.66 -20.35 -28.55
C ARG A 697 -32.69 -21.32 -29.24
N GLY A 698 -32.23 -22.40 -28.52
CA GLY A 698 -31.37 -23.46 -29.01
C GLY A 698 -32.18 -24.59 -29.66
N ILE A 699 -33.19 -25.10 -28.99
CA ILE A 699 -34.04 -26.23 -29.43
C ILE A 699 -35.54 -25.90 -29.27
N LYS A 700 -36.39 -26.52 -30.11
CA LYS A 700 -37.84 -26.54 -29.95
C LYS A 700 -38.29 -27.95 -29.58
N PHE A 701 -38.92 -28.11 -28.43
CA PHE A 701 -39.42 -29.39 -27.96
C PHE A 701 -40.57 -29.92 -28.77
N LYS A 702 -40.63 -31.23 -29.00
CA LYS A 702 -41.76 -31.94 -29.62
C LYS A 702 -42.85 -32.24 -28.62
N HIS A 703 -42.51 -32.44 -27.36
CA HIS A 703 -43.42 -32.70 -26.27
C HIS A 703 -43.37 -31.59 -25.22
N ALA A 704 -44.49 -31.17 -24.72
CA ALA A 704 -44.61 -30.07 -23.76
C ALA A 704 -43.92 -30.36 -22.40
N LEU A 705 -43.77 -31.65 -22.08
CA LEU A 705 -43.14 -32.11 -20.83
C LEU A 705 -41.63 -32.44 -21.01
N ASP A 706 -41.04 -32.25 -22.18
CA ASP A 706 -39.62 -32.46 -22.41
C ASP A 706 -38.81 -31.30 -21.94
N GLU A 707 -37.60 -31.57 -21.49
CA GLU A 707 -36.69 -30.59 -20.94
C GLU A 707 -35.26 -30.93 -21.36
N VAL A 708 -34.35 -29.96 -21.41
CA VAL A 708 -32.93 -30.19 -21.60
C VAL A 708 -32.35 -30.84 -20.35
N VAL A 709 -31.60 -31.94 -20.51
CA VAL A 709 -30.89 -32.63 -19.43
C VAL A 709 -29.40 -32.41 -19.46
N ASP A 710 -28.84 -32.22 -20.64
CA ASP A 710 -27.42 -31.96 -20.81
C ASP A 710 -27.13 -31.28 -22.16
N ALA A 711 -25.94 -30.68 -22.27
CA ALA A 711 -25.47 -30.11 -23.53
C ALA A 711 -23.94 -30.21 -23.62
N ASN A 712 -23.43 -30.31 -24.84
CA ASN A 712 -22.00 -30.40 -25.11
C ASN A 712 -21.60 -29.48 -26.28
N ILE A 713 -20.30 -29.29 -26.40
CA ILE A 713 -19.62 -28.58 -27.46
C ILE A 713 -18.80 -29.60 -28.28
N ILE A 714 -18.77 -29.46 -29.59
CA ILE A 714 -18.20 -30.40 -30.54
C ILE A 714 -17.21 -29.65 -31.45
N ALA A 715 -15.98 -30.18 -31.56
CA ALA A 715 -14.96 -29.61 -32.44
C ALA A 715 -15.09 -30.10 -33.86
N ASP A 716 -15.33 -31.39 -34.05
CA ASP A 716 -15.45 -32.01 -35.37
C ASP A 716 -16.48 -33.16 -35.39
N ASP A 717 -16.80 -33.65 -36.57
CA ASP A 717 -17.79 -34.71 -36.80
C ASP A 717 -17.25 -36.13 -36.50
N GLU A 718 -15.95 -36.32 -36.33
CA GLU A 718 -15.34 -37.60 -35.97
C GLU A 718 -15.40 -37.90 -34.49
N GLN A 719 -15.59 -36.84 -33.68
CA GLN A 719 -15.78 -37.00 -32.23
C GLN A 719 -16.98 -37.87 -31.90
N GLU A 720 -16.88 -38.65 -30.85
CA GLU A 720 -17.93 -39.56 -30.39
C GLU A 720 -18.67 -38.99 -29.16
N ILE A 721 -19.98 -39.17 -29.19
CA ILE A 721 -20.87 -38.76 -28.09
C ILE A 721 -21.36 -40.05 -27.40
N LEU A 722 -21.06 -40.19 -26.11
CA LEU A 722 -21.61 -41.23 -25.26
C LEU A 722 -22.93 -40.75 -24.68
N VAL A 723 -24.01 -41.46 -24.90
CA VAL A 723 -25.34 -41.20 -24.34
C VAL A 723 -25.70 -42.34 -23.37
N VAL A 724 -26.16 -41.99 -22.17
CA VAL A 724 -26.50 -42.96 -21.11
C VAL A 724 -27.92 -42.71 -20.60
N SER A 725 -28.68 -43.78 -20.46
CA SER A 725 -30.05 -43.76 -19.94
C SER A 725 -30.09 -44.03 -18.42
N GLU A 726 -31.22 -43.74 -17.79
CA GLU A 726 -31.45 -43.94 -16.36
C GLU A 726 -31.25 -45.41 -15.89
N LYS A 727 -31.45 -46.41 -16.77
CA LYS A 727 -31.20 -47.80 -16.46
C LYS A 727 -29.78 -48.28 -16.73
N GLY A 728 -28.82 -47.37 -16.90
CA GLY A 728 -27.42 -47.71 -17.10
C GLY A 728 -27.09 -48.34 -18.45
N ILE A 729 -27.94 -48.15 -19.43
CA ILE A 729 -27.68 -48.56 -20.81
C ILE A 729 -27.14 -47.35 -21.56
N GLY A 730 -26.05 -47.54 -22.29
CA GLY A 730 -25.47 -46.46 -23.07
C GLY A 730 -24.77 -46.95 -24.32
N LYS A 731 -24.36 -46.00 -25.17
CA LYS A 731 -23.68 -46.25 -26.43
C LYS A 731 -22.85 -45.05 -26.85
N ARG A 732 -21.82 -45.28 -27.63
CA ARG A 732 -21.06 -44.24 -28.33
C ARG A 732 -21.62 -44.09 -29.74
N THR A 733 -21.71 -42.84 -30.20
CA THR A 733 -22.15 -42.52 -31.59
C THR A 733 -21.33 -41.35 -32.09
N GLU A 734 -20.82 -41.42 -33.35
CA GLU A 734 -20.11 -40.31 -34.00
C GLU A 734 -20.97 -39.07 -34.07
N ALA A 735 -20.36 -37.90 -33.84
CA ALA A 735 -21.05 -36.60 -33.92
C ALA A 735 -21.59 -36.34 -35.34
N GLY A 736 -20.94 -36.90 -36.39
CA GLY A 736 -21.40 -36.82 -37.77
C GLY A 736 -22.72 -37.51 -38.06
N GLU A 737 -23.13 -38.55 -37.29
CA GLU A 737 -24.44 -39.17 -37.43
C GLU A 737 -25.61 -38.29 -36.97
N TYR A 738 -25.32 -37.23 -36.19
CA TYR A 738 -26.33 -36.27 -35.79
C TYR A 738 -26.42 -35.15 -36.85
N ARG A 739 -27.50 -35.14 -37.63
CA ARG A 739 -27.73 -34.19 -38.69
C ARG A 739 -27.55 -32.76 -38.22
N LEU A 740 -26.71 -31.98 -38.93
CA LEU A 740 -26.59 -30.55 -38.73
C LEU A 740 -27.91 -29.84 -39.09
N THR A 741 -28.40 -28.99 -38.24
CA THR A 741 -29.64 -28.26 -38.40
C THR A 741 -29.50 -26.78 -38.00
N ASN A 742 -30.49 -25.98 -38.34
CA ASN A 742 -30.52 -24.61 -37.87
C ASN A 742 -30.89 -24.56 -36.38
N ARG A 743 -30.31 -23.62 -35.64
CA ARG A 743 -30.63 -23.31 -34.23
C ARG A 743 -32.15 -23.12 -34.08
N GLY A 744 -32.74 -23.61 -33.00
CA GLY A 744 -34.17 -23.51 -32.71
C GLY A 744 -35.06 -24.51 -33.44
N GLY A 745 -34.48 -25.48 -34.17
CA GLY A 745 -35.19 -26.61 -34.79
C GLY A 745 -35.65 -27.64 -33.78
N SER A 746 -36.50 -28.64 -34.25
CA SER A 746 -37.00 -29.73 -33.37
C SER A 746 -36.01 -30.90 -33.17
N GLY A 747 -34.85 -30.89 -33.84
CA GLY A 747 -33.83 -31.93 -33.66
C GLY A 747 -34.23 -33.36 -34.13
N VAL A 748 -33.42 -34.33 -33.72
CA VAL A 748 -33.53 -35.75 -34.03
C VAL A 748 -33.49 -36.62 -32.78
N ILE A 749 -33.90 -37.92 -32.88
CA ILE A 749 -33.78 -38.85 -31.75
C ILE A 749 -32.32 -39.29 -31.59
N ALA A 750 -31.80 -39.25 -30.35
CA ALA A 750 -30.42 -39.63 -30.02
C ALA A 750 -30.26 -41.12 -29.66
N MET A 751 -31.21 -41.65 -28.95
CA MET A 751 -31.22 -43.07 -28.49
C MET A 751 -32.62 -43.60 -28.59
N LYS A 752 -32.78 -44.87 -29.03
CA LYS A 752 -34.09 -45.56 -29.03
C LYS A 752 -34.47 -45.96 -27.62
N MET A 753 -35.49 -45.29 -27.08
CA MET A 753 -35.99 -45.56 -25.74
C MET A 753 -36.89 -46.76 -25.74
N THR A 754 -36.68 -47.73 -24.86
CA THR A 754 -37.39 -48.98 -24.69
C THR A 754 -37.61 -49.31 -23.22
N ALA A 755 -38.38 -50.34 -22.89
CA ALA A 755 -38.56 -50.74 -21.49
C ALA A 755 -37.23 -51.08 -20.80
N LYS A 756 -36.20 -51.48 -21.55
CA LYS A 756 -34.85 -51.80 -20.99
C LYS A 756 -34.04 -50.51 -20.71
N THR A 757 -34.11 -49.52 -21.56
CA THR A 757 -33.38 -48.25 -21.38
C THR A 757 -34.05 -47.33 -20.36
N GLY A 758 -35.30 -47.54 -20.06
CA GLY A 758 -36.13 -46.61 -19.29
C GLY A 758 -36.74 -45.53 -20.15
N LYS A 759 -37.26 -44.48 -19.51
CA LYS A 759 -37.95 -43.37 -20.19
C LYS A 759 -37.06 -42.16 -20.40
N ASN A 760 -35.97 -42.05 -19.61
CA ASN A 760 -35.15 -40.81 -19.53
C ASN A 760 -33.69 -41.09 -19.90
N VAL A 761 -33.12 -40.15 -20.60
CA VAL A 761 -31.66 -39.99 -20.74
C VAL A 761 -31.17 -39.22 -19.52
N VAL A 762 -30.03 -39.61 -18.97
CA VAL A 762 -29.40 -38.99 -17.79
C VAL A 762 -28.39 -37.91 -18.19
N GLY A 763 -27.69 -38.16 -19.30
CA GLY A 763 -26.69 -37.17 -19.78
C GLY A 763 -25.98 -37.67 -21.03
N CYS A 764 -25.12 -36.82 -21.57
CA CYS A 764 -24.27 -37.11 -22.73
C CYS A 764 -22.87 -36.56 -22.51
N LEU A 765 -21.82 -37.34 -22.87
CA LEU A 765 -20.41 -36.98 -22.73
C LEU A 765 -19.70 -37.06 -24.08
N MET A 766 -18.76 -36.14 -24.29
CA MET A 766 -17.80 -36.29 -25.38
C MET A 766 -16.81 -37.39 -24.99
N VAL A 767 -16.55 -38.32 -25.90
CA VAL A 767 -15.61 -39.42 -25.67
C VAL A 767 -14.21 -38.98 -26.06
N ASP A 768 -13.23 -39.33 -25.19
CA ASP A 768 -11.80 -39.07 -25.42
C ASP A 768 -11.03 -40.33 -25.08
N GLU A 769 -10.01 -40.66 -25.90
CA GLU A 769 -9.18 -41.87 -25.72
C GLU A 769 -8.40 -41.90 -24.41
N ASN A 770 -8.08 -40.72 -23.89
CA ASN A 770 -7.34 -40.54 -22.62
C ASN A 770 -8.26 -40.41 -21.40
N MET A 771 -9.57 -40.60 -21.57
CA MET A 771 -10.57 -40.43 -20.52
C MET A 771 -11.36 -41.69 -20.26
N ASP A 772 -11.73 -41.90 -19.01
CA ASP A 772 -12.70 -42.88 -18.56
C ASP A 772 -14.02 -42.19 -18.18
N MET A 773 -15.10 -42.91 -18.21
CA MET A 773 -16.39 -42.46 -17.67
C MET A 773 -16.51 -42.86 -16.21
N MET A 774 -16.93 -41.90 -15.39
CA MET A 774 -17.45 -42.18 -14.02
C MET A 774 -18.96 -42.10 -14.04
N ALA A 775 -19.63 -43.14 -13.56
CA ALA A 775 -21.08 -43.18 -13.37
C ALA A 775 -21.39 -43.22 -11.88
N LEU A 776 -22.34 -42.37 -11.45
CA LEU A 776 -22.88 -42.37 -10.11
C LEU A 776 -24.29 -42.96 -10.14
N THR A 777 -24.58 -43.91 -9.27
CA THR A 777 -25.92 -44.47 -9.10
C THR A 777 -26.71 -43.73 -8.03
N LYS A 778 -28.05 -43.85 -8.06
CA LYS A 778 -28.92 -43.25 -7.06
C LYS A 778 -28.63 -43.75 -5.63
N ALA A 779 -28.15 -45.00 -5.50
CA ALA A 779 -27.71 -45.58 -4.22
C ALA A 779 -26.31 -45.06 -3.76
N GLY A 780 -25.71 -44.06 -4.43
CA GLY A 780 -24.42 -43.49 -4.04
C GLY A 780 -23.19 -44.33 -4.42
N LYS A 781 -23.33 -45.37 -5.27
CA LYS A 781 -22.20 -46.13 -5.78
C LYS A 781 -21.57 -45.48 -6.97
N MET A 782 -20.23 -45.45 -7.01
CA MET A 782 -19.45 -44.88 -8.09
C MET A 782 -18.75 -45.98 -8.89
N ILE A 783 -18.90 -45.95 -10.22
CA ILE A 783 -18.33 -46.94 -11.13
C ILE A 783 -17.51 -46.23 -12.17
N ARG A 784 -16.24 -46.60 -12.33
CA ARG A 784 -15.33 -46.13 -13.36
C ARG A 784 -15.27 -47.15 -14.50
N VAL A 785 -15.52 -46.69 -15.72
CA VAL A 785 -15.58 -47.54 -16.92
C VAL A 785 -14.71 -46.89 -18.00
N ASP A 786 -13.86 -47.71 -18.64
CA ASP A 786 -13.12 -47.26 -19.83
C ASP A 786 -14.11 -47.02 -20.98
N MET A 787 -14.17 -45.81 -21.48
CA MET A 787 -15.09 -45.41 -22.54
C MET A 787 -14.89 -46.21 -23.81
N GLN A 788 -13.66 -46.66 -24.11
CA GLN A 788 -13.32 -47.50 -25.26
C GLN A 788 -14.00 -48.86 -25.22
N THR A 789 -14.33 -49.40 -24.06
CA THR A 789 -15.03 -50.71 -23.91
C THR A 789 -16.52 -50.63 -24.22
N ILE A 790 -17.08 -49.42 -24.35
CA ILE A 790 -18.50 -49.20 -24.65
C ILE A 790 -18.71 -49.32 -26.15
N SER A 791 -19.67 -50.12 -26.61
CA SER A 791 -19.93 -50.34 -28.05
C SER A 791 -20.31 -49.08 -28.80
N LYS A 792 -19.67 -48.84 -29.95
CA LYS A 792 -20.05 -47.84 -30.93
C LYS A 792 -21.28 -48.36 -31.71
N SER A 793 -22.26 -47.50 -31.87
CA SER A 793 -23.47 -47.87 -32.60
C SER A 793 -24.20 -46.65 -33.12
N SER A 794 -25.02 -46.87 -34.17
CA SER A 794 -25.72 -45.77 -34.83
C SER A 794 -26.73 -45.04 -33.92
N ARG A 795 -27.06 -43.80 -34.29
CA ARG A 795 -27.86 -42.86 -33.54
C ARG A 795 -29.18 -43.46 -33.01
N ASN A 796 -29.94 -44.20 -33.81
CA ASN A 796 -31.27 -44.72 -33.43
C ASN A 796 -31.22 -46.17 -32.90
N THR A 797 -30.27 -46.49 -32.01
CA THR A 797 -30.16 -47.82 -31.34
C THR A 797 -30.28 -47.66 -29.80
N SER A 798 -30.54 -48.75 -29.10
CA SER A 798 -30.70 -48.75 -27.64
C SER A 798 -29.40 -48.82 -26.85
N GLY A 799 -28.30 -49.28 -27.42
CA GLY A 799 -27.00 -49.40 -26.74
C GLY A 799 -26.84 -50.67 -25.91
N VAL A 800 -25.84 -50.73 -25.02
CA VAL A 800 -25.47 -51.88 -24.18
C VAL A 800 -25.47 -51.50 -22.68
N TYR A 801 -25.54 -52.49 -21.80
CA TYR A 801 -25.42 -52.26 -20.38
C TYR A 801 -24.01 -51.82 -20.00
N ILE A 802 -23.89 -50.65 -19.39
CA ILE A 802 -22.67 -50.07 -18.85
C ILE A 802 -22.64 -50.23 -17.34
N VAL A 803 -23.78 -49.97 -16.68
CA VAL A 803 -23.98 -50.06 -15.25
C VAL A 803 -25.15 -51.05 -15.00
N LYS A 804 -24.95 -52.04 -14.13
CA LYS A 804 -25.96 -52.99 -13.75
C LYS A 804 -26.32 -52.90 -12.25
N GLY A 805 -27.59 -53.11 -11.94
CA GLY A 805 -28.06 -53.30 -10.57
C GLY A 805 -28.57 -52.09 -9.83
N ASP A 806 -28.47 -50.86 -10.47
CA ASP A 806 -29.02 -49.66 -9.89
C ASP A 806 -29.24 -48.56 -10.97
N ASP A 807 -30.15 -47.64 -10.71
CA ASP A 807 -30.42 -46.52 -11.61
C ASP A 807 -29.24 -45.51 -11.58
N VAL A 808 -28.85 -45.02 -12.73
CA VAL A 808 -27.81 -44.00 -12.88
C VAL A 808 -28.39 -42.63 -12.56
N ALA A 809 -27.72 -41.88 -11.67
CA ALA A 809 -28.06 -40.50 -11.28
C ALA A 809 -27.32 -39.48 -12.13
N SER A 810 -26.00 -39.64 -12.35
CA SER A 810 -25.18 -38.74 -13.16
C SER A 810 -23.98 -39.45 -13.80
N ILE A 811 -23.42 -38.84 -14.83
CA ILE A 811 -22.19 -39.33 -15.51
C ILE A 811 -21.21 -38.17 -15.68
N SER A 812 -19.90 -38.49 -15.65
CA SER A 812 -18.82 -37.50 -15.86
C SER A 812 -17.59 -38.18 -16.48
N ARG A 813 -16.64 -37.35 -16.98
CA ARG A 813 -15.34 -37.83 -17.49
C ARG A 813 -14.28 -37.80 -16.40
N CYS A 814 -13.31 -38.73 -16.44
CA CYS A 814 -12.11 -38.68 -15.62
C CYS A 814 -10.87 -39.12 -16.46
N PRO A 815 -9.67 -38.57 -16.21
CA PRO A 815 -8.44 -38.99 -16.89
C PRO A 815 -8.13 -40.45 -16.67
N LYS A 816 -7.55 -41.14 -17.66
CA LYS A 816 -6.98 -42.47 -17.49
C LYS A 816 -5.83 -42.41 -16.49
N LYS A 817 -5.67 -43.43 -15.64
CA LYS A 817 -4.50 -43.57 -14.79
C LYS A 817 -3.33 -43.97 -15.67
N GLU A 818 -2.22 -43.23 -15.59
CA GLU A 818 -0.95 -43.68 -16.21
C GLU A 818 -0.57 -45.02 -15.60
N GLU A 819 -0.29 -46.01 -16.44
CA GLU A 819 0.31 -47.25 -15.99
C GLU A 819 1.76 -46.92 -15.61
N ASP A 820 2.11 -47.11 -14.33
CA ASP A 820 3.50 -47.11 -13.91
C ASP A 820 4.27 -48.16 -14.72
N ASN A 821 5.13 -47.71 -15.63
CA ASN A 821 6.14 -48.55 -16.26
C ASN A 821 7.24 -48.88 -15.24
N GLU A 822 6.91 -49.62 -14.21
CA GLU A 822 7.85 -50.35 -13.37
C GLU A 822 7.85 -51.81 -13.81
N ASP A 823 8.51 -52.11 -14.95
CA ASP A 823 9.00 -53.44 -15.24
C ASP A 823 9.86 -53.41 -16.55
N LEU A 824 11.01 -52.73 -16.48
CA LEU A 824 12.07 -52.88 -17.47
C LEU A 824 13.46 -52.55 -16.87
N ASP A 825 13.76 -53.07 -15.68
CA ASP A 825 15.15 -53.20 -15.19
C ASP A 825 15.31 -54.51 -14.37
N SER A 826 15.07 -55.61 -15.02
CA SER A 826 15.60 -56.93 -14.56
C SER A 826 15.78 -57.86 -15.74
N LEU A 827 16.82 -57.62 -16.49
CA LEU A 827 17.56 -58.68 -17.20
C LEU A 827 18.99 -58.27 -17.38
#